data_92300358f967ba811528b68ef7b84a0f
#
_entry.id   92300358f967ba811528b68ef7b84a0f
#
_cell.length_a   1.000
_cell.length_b   1.000
_cell.length_c   1.000
_cell.angle_alpha   90.00
_cell.angle_beta   90.00
_cell.angle_gamma   90.00
#
_symmetry.space_group_name_H-M   'P 1'
#
loop_
_entity.id
_entity.type
_entity.pdbx_description
1 polymer ?
#
loop_
_entity_poly.entity_id
_entity_poly.type
_entity_poly.pdbx_seq_one_letter_code
_entity_poly.pdbx_strand_id
1 'polypeptide(L)'
;MNQKVLQTLEFDKIINILTGYATTELGKLMCANLKPMTEEADILNAQDQTQDALTRIYKRGNVSFFGVSDLSPSLARLKMRGTLGTGELLDIARVLESVKNAVSYGVRMEDDLEADSLDELFESLVPLDDLLHEIRRCIISEEEISDDASSTLKHIRRAMKQTNQKIHTQLTTLVSSASNQDKLQDAIVTMRNGRYCIPVKQEYRSSFQGMIHDQSASGNTLFIEPMSVVTLNNELKELEGKEQSEIEHILSILSEQASYGVDDLAHNQKTLVLLDFIFAKAKYAKDIDASKPIFREDGIINIKQGCHPLLDRKKVVPINVSLGKDFSMLIVTGPNTGGKTVSLKTVGLLSLMGQAGLHIPAFQGSSLGIFREIFADIGDEQSIEQNLSTFSSHMTNIVSIVQQAHRDSLVLLDELCGGTDPIEGAALAISILSDLHGRGIKTMATTHYSELKMFALSTDDIENASCEFDVETLSPTYRLMIGIPGKSNAFAISRKLGLDEHIIEGAADQIDESVKDFETILADLEKSKQTIEKEQEEILEYRKEIETLRKSLKSRQDNIKEKRDKMLRDAREEAHNIISEAKEIADSTIREYNKLKKQNKNPDANKKMEHMRSDLRGRMTKLEGQMAYKSKKKNKKRHEANDFHVGDEVYVTSLSLAGTVSTLPNAKGDLYVQMGMMRSLVNIKDLEITKTAKDVKRENQRNESRNRGRTCLLYTSPSPRDRG
;
A
#
# COMPACT_ATOMS: atom_id res chain seq x y z
N MET A 1 14.99 22.32 -12.88
CA MET A 1 13.52 22.41 -13.09
C MET A 1 12.97 23.72 -12.55
N ASN A 2 12.16 24.44 -13.34
CA ASN A 2 11.62 25.75 -12.99
C ASN A 2 10.48 25.61 -11.96
N GLN A 3 10.45 26.50 -10.96
CA GLN A 3 9.42 26.50 -9.89
C GLN A 3 8.00 26.74 -10.44
N LYS A 4 7.85 27.53 -11.52
CA LYS A 4 6.56 27.75 -12.19
C LYS A 4 5.98 26.44 -12.72
N VAL A 5 6.81 25.57 -13.31
CA VAL A 5 6.38 24.27 -13.85
C VAL A 5 5.92 23.32 -12.73
N LEU A 6 6.60 23.32 -11.57
CA LEU A 6 6.20 22.52 -10.42
C LEU A 6 4.79 22.91 -9.92
N GLN A 7 4.47 24.20 -9.93
CA GLN A 7 3.15 24.71 -9.56
C GLN A 7 2.10 24.40 -10.64
N THR A 8 2.42 24.65 -11.93
CA THR A 8 1.52 24.37 -13.06
C THR A 8 1.11 22.89 -13.11
N LEU A 9 2.05 21.98 -12.86
CA LEU A 9 1.82 20.54 -12.80
C LEU A 9 1.34 20.04 -11.43
N GLU A 10 1.10 20.94 -10.48
CA GLU A 10 0.55 20.65 -9.15
C GLU A 10 1.45 19.73 -8.27
N PHE A 11 2.77 19.71 -8.54
CA PHE A 11 3.72 18.92 -7.76
C PHE A 11 3.83 19.41 -6.31
N ASP A 12 3.65 20.70 -6.07
CA ASP A 12 3.56 21.31 -4.74
C ASP A 12 2.41 20.72 -3.90
N LYS A 13 1.29 20.38 -4.52
CA LYS A 13 0.17 19.70 -3.84
C LYS A 13 0.56 18.29 -3.41
N ILE A 14 1.31 17.57 -4.26
CA ILE A 14 1.84 16.23 -3.91
C ILE A 14 2.79 16.33 -2.73
N ILE A 15 3.69 17.32 -2.73
CA ILE A 15 4.61 17.58 -1.64
C ILE A 15 3.87 17.87 -0.33
N ASN A 16 2.82 18.69 -0.38
CA ASN A 16 1.98 18.97 0.80
C ASN A 16 1.29 17.70 1.34
N ILE A 17 0.82 16.84 0.48
CA ILE A 17 0.24 15.55 0.89
C ILE A 17 1.33 14.66 1.50
N LEU A 18 2.49 14.56 0.85
CA LEU A 18 3.62 13.75 1.31
C LEU A 18 4.11 14.14 2.70
N THR A 19 4.17 15.46 3.01
CA THR A 19 4.55 15.94 4.34
C THR A 19 3.65 15.41 5.45
N GLY A 20 2.39 15.14 5.15
CA GLY A 20 1.46 14.53 6.11
C GLY A 20 1.78 13.08 6.50
N TYR A 21 2.59 12.38 5.70
CA TYR A 21 3.02 11.00 5.99
C TYR A 21 4.28 10.90 6.84
N ALA A 22 5.08 11.96 6.90
CA ALA A 22 6.24 12.04 7.79
C ALA A 22 5.79 12.29 9.22
N THR A 23 6.45 11.64 10.17
CA THR A 23 6.13 11.70 11.60
C THR A 23 6.90 12.82 12.29
N THR A 24 8.17 13.00 11.92
CA THR A 24 9.10 13.94 12.53
C THR A 24 9.06 15.30 11.84
N GLU A 25 9.28 16.40 12.59
CA GLU A 25 9.30 17.74 11.99
C GLU A 25 10.44 17.88 10.97
N LEU A 26 11.60 17.29 11.24
CA LEU A 26 12.72 17.28 10.29
C LEU A 26 12.42 16.43 9.06
N GLY A 27 11.71 15.30 9.21
CA GLY A 27 11.22 14.47 8.11
C GLY A 27 10.21 15.23 7.24
N LYS A 28 9.28 15.98 7.85
CA LYS A 28 8.35 16.87 7.13
C LYS A 28 9.11 17.94 6.34
N LEU A 29 10.15 18.51 6.92
CA LEU A 29 11.00 19.51 6.24
C LEU A 29 11.75 18.88 5.05
N MET A 30 12.23 17.63 5.17
CA MET A 30 12.81 16.90 4.04
C MET A 30 11.78 16.66 2.93
N CYS A 31 10.56 16.24 3.29
CA CYS A 31 9.46 16.10 2.33
C CYS A 31 9.16 17.42 1.61
N ALA A 32 9.05 18.53 2.36
CA ALA A 32 8.76 19.86 1.81
C ALA A 32 9.84 20.38 0.85
N ASN A 33 11.08 19.97 1.05
CA ASN A 33 12.22 20.35 0.21
C ASN A 33 12.52 19.36 -0.93
N LEU A 34 11.71 18.31 -1.10
CA LEU A 34 11.89 17.31 -2.14
C LEU A 34 11.76 17.95 -3.53
N LYS A 35 12.73 17.67 -4.38
CA LYS A 35 12.78 18.15 -5.76
C LYS A 35 13.05 17.00 -6.72
N PRO A 36 12.56 17.05 -7.97
CA PRO A 36 12.92 16.09 -8.99
C PRO A 36 14.42 16.13 -9.28
N MET A 37 15.03 14.96 -9.35
CA MET A 37 16.45 14.75 -9.63
C MET A 37 16.67 14.57 -11.14
N THR A 38 17.91 14.75 -11.59
CA THR A 38 18.28 14.60 -13.01
C THR A 38 19.34 13.53 -13.24
N GLU A 39 20.04 13.12 -12.18
CA GLU A 39 21.04 12.06 -12.26
C GLU A 39 20.38 10.69 -12.08
N GLU A 40 20.61 9.79 -13.02
CA GLU A 40 19.97 8.46 -13.04
C GLU A 40 20.26 7.65 -11.76
N ALA A 41 21.52 7.66 -11.32
CA ALA A 41 21.92 6.92 -10.12
C ALA A 41 21.14 7.36 -8.87
N ASP A 42 20.94 8.66 -8.70
CA ASP A 42 20.20 9.22 -7.56
C ASP A 42 18.71 8.85 -7.64
N ILE A 43 18.13 8.94 -8.84
CA ILE A 43 16.73 8.57 -9.09
C ILE A 43 16.52 7.09 -8.77
N LEU A 44 17.36 6.21 -9.30
CA LEU A 44 17.24 4.76 -9.10
C LEU A 44 17.42 4.38 -7.62
N ASN A 45 18.42 4.95 -6.94
CA ASN A 45 18.62 4.73 -5.52
C ASN A 45 17.39 5.17 -4.69
N ALA A 46 16.85 6.36 -4.97
CA ALA A 46 15.66 6.85 -4.25
C ALA A 46 14.42 5.99 -4.54
N GLN A 47 14.28 5.45 -5.75
CA GLN A 47 13.22 4.52 -6.13
C GLN A 47 13.39 3.15 -5.45
N ASP A 48 14.62 2.64 -5.36
CA ASP A 48 14.92 1.39 -4.66
C ASP A 48 14.61 1.52 -3.17
N GLN A 49 15.07 2.58 -2.52
CA GLN A 49 14.74 2.85 -1.12
C GLN A 49 13.24 2.93 -0.86
N THR A 50 12.49 3.59 -1.75
CA THR A 50 11.02 3.66 -1.62
C THR A 50 10.36 2.30 -1.80
N GLN A 51 10.84 1.48 -2.76
CA GLN A 51 10.35 0.13 -3.02
C GLN A 51 10.62 -0.81 -1.85
N ASP A 52 11.83 -0.75 -1.28
CA ASP A 52 12.23 -1.61 -0.18
C ASP A 52 11.48 -1.25 1.10
N ALA A 53 11.31 0.06 1.39
CA ALA A 53 10.45 0.52 2.47
C ALA A 53 9.00 0.06 2.30
N LEU A 54 8.45 0.14 1.08
CA LEU A 54 7.11 -0.36 0.78
C LEU A 54 6.99 -1.87 1.00
N THR A 55 7.99 -2.63 0.56
CA THR A 55 8.07 -4.08 0.77
C THR A 55 8.13 -4.43 2.25
N ARG A 56 8.93 -3.70 3.04
CA ARG A 56 8.99 -3.87 4.50
C ARG A 56 7.66 -3.53 5.17
N ILE A 57 6.96 -2.47 4.72
CA ILE A 57 5.62 -2.12 5.25
C ILE A 57 4.62 -3.26 5.02
N TYR A 58 4.65 -3.91 3.86
CA TYR A 58 3.76 -5.06 3.57
C TYR A 58 4.12 -6.31 4.38
N LYS A 59 5.39 -6.58 4.61
CA LYS A 59 5.86 -7.77 5.34
C LYS A 59 5.77 -7.61 6.87
N ARG A 60 6.17 -6.45 7.40
CA ARG A 60 6.44 -6.23 8.84
C ARG A 60 5.55 -5.16 9.48
N GLY A 61 4.73 -4.45 8.67
CA GLY A 61 3.96 -3.29 9.14
C GLY A 61 4.79 -1.99 9.17
N ASN A 62 4.19 -0.94 9.74
CA ASN A 62 4.82 0.37 9.81
C ASN A 62 5.84 0.43 10.96
N VAL A 63 6.99 1.05 10.71
CA VAL A 63 7.92 1.49 11.76
C VAL A 63 7.46 2.85 12.30
N SER A 64 7.67 3.09 13.59
CA SER A 64 7.32 4.35 14.25
C SER A 64 8.58 5.18 14.52
N PHE A 65 8.55 6.43 14.08
CA PHE A 65 9.57 7.45 14.38
C PHE A 65 9.05 8.51 15.35
N PHE A 66 8.00 8.17 16.11
CA PHE A 66 7.42 9.07 17.10
C PHE A 66 8.43 9.39 18.20
N GLY A 67 8.55 10.68 18.55
CA GLY A 67 9.46 11.14 19.60
C GLY A 67 10.84 11.59 19.09
N VAL A 68 11.12 11.46 17.81
CA VAL A 68 12.35 12.03 17.21
C VAL A 68 12.18 13.53 17.06
N SER A 69 12.86 14.30 17.92
CA SER A 69 12.91 15.75 17.94
C SER A 69 14.24 16.28 17.36
N ASP A 70 14.32 17.57 17.12
CA ASP A 70 15.58 18.21 16.71
C ASP A 70 16.53 18.37 17.89
N LEU A 71 17.56 17.56 17.92
CA LEU A 71 18.60 17.60 18.96
C LEU A 71 19.72 18.61 18.65
N SER A 72 19.72 19.28 17.48
CA SER A 72 20.81 20.12 17.06
C SER A 72 21.23 21.19 18.10
N PRO A 73 20.31 21.88 18.79
CA PRO A 73 20.68 22.83 19.85
C PRO A 73 21.35 22.17 21.07
N SER A 74 20.81 21.02 21.47
CA SER A 74 21.30 20.22 22.62
C SER A 74 22.68 19.64 22.31
N LEU A 75 22.87 19.09 21.10
CA LEU A 75 24.18 18.59 20.64
C LEU A 75 25.24 19.68 20.56
N ALA A 76 24.88 20.89 20.09
CA ALA A 76 25.79 22.05 20.08
C ALA A 76 26.21 22.42 21.50
N ARG A 77 25.29 22.40 22.46
CA ARG A 77 25.58 22.69 23.89
C ARG A 77 26.48 21.62 24.51
N LEU A 78 26.22 20.33 24.24
CA LEU A 78 27.06 19.23 24.70
C LEU A 78 28.49 19.31 24.16
N LYS A 79 28.68 19.69 22.90
CA LYS A 79 30.01 19.92 22.30
C LYS A 79 30.80 20.99 23.03
N MET A 80 30.12 21.99 23.63
CA MET A 80 30.73 23.03 24.47
C MET A 80 30.82 22.62 25.94
N ARG A 81 30.53 21.34 26.29
CA ARG A 81 30.46 20.82 27.65
C ARG A 81 29.45 21.57 28.54
N GLY A 82 28.36 22.06 27.95
CA GLY A 82 27.28 22.70 28.69
C GLY A 82 26.32 21.66 29.26
N THR A 83 25.66 22.00 30.35
CA THR A 83 24.63 21.14 31.00
C THR A 83 23.32 21.33 30.29
N LEU A 84 22.62 20.21 30.03
CA LEU A 84 21.28 20.14 29.48
C LEU A 84 20.22 20.14 30.58
N GLY A 85 19.04 20.64 30.27
CA GLY A 85 17.88 20.57 31.13
C GLY A 85 17.19 19.21 31.05
N THR A 86 16.20 18.98 31.93
CA THR A 86 15.39 17.75 32.01
C THR A 86 14.69 17.48 30.67
N GLY A 87 14.06 18.45 30.05
CA GLY A 87 13.37 18.32 28.76
C GLY A 87 14.31 17.90 27.63
N GLU A 88 15.50 18.52 27.55
CA GLU A 88 16.51 18.21 26.52
C GLU A 88 17.06 16.78 26.66
N LEU A 89 17.28 16.33 27.91
CA LEU A 89 17.70 14.94 28.19
C LEU A 89 16.59 13.94 27.87
N LEU A 90 15.33 14.28 28.15
CA LEU A 90 14.20 13.45 27.78
C LEU A 90 14.01 13.36 26.25
N ASP A 91 14.33 14.45 25.52
CA ASP A 91 14.35 14.41 24.05
C ASP A 91 15.40 13.44 23.52
N ILE A 92 16.61 13.45 24.10
CA ILE A 92 17.65 12.47 23.81
C ILE A 92 17.15 11.06 24.09
N ALA A 93 16.51 10.82 25.25
CA ALA A 93 15.97 9.53 25.59
C ALA A 93 14.91 9.04 24.60
N ARG A 94 13.99 9.91 24.14
CA ARG A 94 12.97 9.58 23.12
C ARG A 94 13.61 9.22 21.78
N VAL A 95 14.66 9.93 21.36
CA VAL A 95 15.41 9.60 20.15
C VAL A 95 16.07 8.22 20.29
N LEU A 96 16.71 7.93 21.42
CA LEU A 96 17.34 6.63 21.68
C LEU A 96 16.34 5.48 21.75
N GLU A 97 15.13 5.70 22.28
CA GLU A 97 14.04 4.72 22.21
C GLU A 97 13.62 4.45 20.76
N SER A 98 13.56 5.50 19.94
CA SER A 98 13.27 5.39 18.51
C SER A 98 14.38 4.64 17.77
N VAL A 99 15.65 4.85 18.12
CA VAL A 99 16.80 4.07 17.62
C VAL A 99 16.64 2.59 17.95
N LYS A 100 16.35 2.26 19.20
CA LYS A 100 16.17 0.86 19.63
C LYS A 100 15.04 0.16 18.88
N ASN A 101 13.91 0.86 18.72
CA ASN A 101 12.78 0.36 17.94
C ASN A 101 13.14 0.18 16.45
N ALA A 102 13.87 1.13 15.86
CA ALA A 102 14.31 1.05 14.47
C ALA A 102 15.31 -0.10 14.27
N VAL A 103 16.30 -0.25 15.14
CA VAL A 103 17.25 -1.39 15.09
C VAL A 103 16.50 -2.72 15.17
N SER A 104 15.54 -2.86 16.11
CA SER A 104 14.72 -4.06 16.23
C SER A 104 13.88 -4.34 14.97
N TYR A 105 13.34 -3.30 14.34
CA TYR A 105 12.61 -3.40 13.07
C TYR A 105 13.54 -3.76 11.91
N GLY A 106 14.78 -3.28 11.91
CA GLY A 106 15.79 -3.50 10.87
C GLY A 106 16.34 -4.92 10.83
N VAL A 107 16.26 -5.69 11.92
CA VAL A 107 16.77 -7.07 11.97
C VAL A 107 16.16 -7.91 10.86
N ARG A 108 17.01 -8.60 10.08
CA ARG A 108 16.57 -9.48 8.99
C ARG A 108 15.81 -10.68 9.55
N MET A 109 14.73 -11.06 8.86
CA MET A 109 14.00 -12.29 9.14
C MET A 109 14.61 -13.45 8.34
N GLU A 110 14.37 -14.69 8.77
CA GLU A 110 14.86 -15.91 8.09
C GLU A 110 14.37 -16.01 6.63
N ASP A 111 13.25 -15.38 6.30
CA ASP A 111 12.67 -15.34 4.95
C ASP A 111 13.25 -14.23 4.03
N ASP A 112 14.10 -13.34 4.55
CA ASP A 112 14.72 -12.27 3.77
C ASP A 112 16.01 -12.80 3.11
N LEU A 113 15.87 -13.31 1.88
CA LEU A 113 16.95 -13.97 1.13
C LEU A 113 18.02 -13.00 0.62
N GLU A 114 17.71 -11.73 0.38
CA GLU A 114 18.59 -10.72 -0.20
C GLU A 114 18.66 -9.46 0.66
N ALA A 115 19.81 -8.78 0.63
CA ALA A 115 19.97 -7.46 1.24
C ALA A 115 19.16 -6.42 0.47
N ASP A 116 18.50 -5.52 1.17
CA ASP A 116 17.81 -4.38 0.57
C ASP A 116 18.58 -3.06 0.80
N SER A 117 18.18 -1.99 0.09
CA SER A 117 18.85 -0.69 0.14
C SER A 117 18.78 0.02 1.50
N LEU A 118 17.98 -0.47 2.43
CA LEU A 118 17.77 0.13 3.76
C LEU A 118 18.57 -0.57 4.86
N ASP A 119 19.10 -1.76 4.61
CA ASP A 119 19.83 -2.53 5.62
C ASP A 119 20.98 -1.72 6.22
N GLU A 120 21.80 -1.09 5.38
CA GLU A 120 22.92 -0.27 5.82
C GLU A 120 22.49 0.90 6.73
N LEU A 121 21.33 1.51 6.44
CA LEU A 121 20.77 2.58 7.26
C LEU A 121 20.36 2.09 8.65
N PHE A 122 19.70 0.93 8.73
CA PHE A 122 19.29 0.36 10.02
C PHE A 122 20.48 -0.17 10.82
N GLU A 123 21.47 -0.79 10.16
CA GLU A 123 22.68 -1.30 10.78
C GLU A 123 23.63 -0.20 11.27
N SER A 124 23.57 0.99 10.65
CA SER A 124 24.38 2.16 11.06
C SER A 124 23.90 2.82 12.35
N LEU A 125 22.68 2.50 12.83
CA LEU A 125 22.15 3.06 14.06
C LEU A 125 22.90 2.51 15.28
N VAL A 126 23.32 3.41 16.16
CA VAL A 126 24.09 3.08 17.37
C VAL A 126 23.18 3.19 18.60
N PRO A 127 22.69 2.11 19.18
CA PRO A 127 21.93 2.16 20.44
C PRO A 127 22.86 2.49 21.59
N LEU A 128 22.54 3.55 22.31
CA LEU A 128 23.24 3.98 23.53
C LEU A 128 22.39 3.57 24.75
N ASP A 129 22.23 2.25 24.95
CA ASP A 129 21.32 1.68 25.95
C ASP A 129 21.66 2.14 27.38
N ASP A 130 22.94 2.25 27.71
CA ASP A 130 23.38 2.69 29.04
C ASP A 130 22.94 4.14 29.31
N LEU A 131 23.14 5.04 28.36
CA LEU A 131 22.71 6.43 28.46
C LEU A 131 21.19 6.53 28.57
N LEU A 132 20.46 5.80 27.73
CA LEU A 132 19.00 5.75 27.77
C LEU A 132 18.51 5.29 29.15
N HIS A 133 19.09 4.22 29.69
CA HIS A 133 18.72 3.67 30.99
C HIS A 133 18.98 4.70 32.10
N GLU A 134 20.14 5.35 32.10
CA GLU A 134 20.49 6.35 33.12
C GLU A 134 19.57 7.57 33.08
N ILE A 135 19.27 8.09 31.88
CA ILE A 135 18.33 9.23 31.75
C ILE A 135 16.95 8.83 32.30
N ARG A 136 16.42 7.67 31.89
CA ARG A 136 15.09 7.18 32.35
C ARG A 136 15.05 6.85 33.83
N ARG A 137 16.15 6.37 34.41
CA ARG A 137 16.27 6.13 35.86
C ARG A 137 16.23 7.44 36.67
N CYS A 138 16.87 8.48 36.15
CA CYS A 138 17.01 9.75 36.84
C CYS A 138 15.85 10.71 36.62
N ILE A 139 15.25 10.76 35.42
CA ILE A 139 14.26 11.76 35.05
C ILE A 139 12.91 11.08 34.77
N ILE A 140 11.88 11.42 35.53
CA ILE A 140 10.51 10.91 35.38
C ILE A 140 9.74 11.75 34.37
N SER A 141 9.80 13.07 34.52
CA SER A 141 9.14 14.05 33.65
C SER A 141 9.99 15.34 33.54
N GLU A 142 9.54 16.28 32.73
CA GLU A 142 10.24 17.59 32.59
C GLU A 142 10.36 18.35 33.92
N GLU A 143 9.41 18.14 34.83
CA GLU A 143 9.33 18.82 36.14
C GLU A 143 9.83 17.96 37.30
N GLU A 144 10.06 16.65 37.08
CA GLU A 144 10.31 15.70 38.18
C GLU A 144 11.54 14.82 37.94
N ILE A 145 12.50 14.92 38.87
CA ILE A 145 13.64 14.02 38.98
C ILE A 145 13.35 12.94 40.03
N SER A 146 13.68 11.69 39.71
CA SER A 146 13.46 10.52 40.53
C SER A 146 14.24 10.63 41.86
N ASP A 147 13.65 10.17 42.96
CA ASP A 147 14.35 10.01 44.22
C ASP A 147 15.54 9.03 44.11
N ASP A 148 15.46 8.10 43.18
CA ASP A 148 16.51 7.11 42.91
C ASP A 148 17.61 7.62 41.97
N ALA A 149 17.53 8.87 41.53
CA ALA A 149 18.57 9.51 40.70
C ALA A 149 19.92 9.59 41.46
N SER A 150 19.88 9.95 42.75
CA SER A 150 21.06 9.86 43.62
C SER A 150 20.69 9.52 45.07
N SER A 151 21.61 8.89 45.80
CA SER A 151 21.43 8.66 47.24
C SER A 151 21.33 9.95 48.04
N THR A 152 22.04 10.98 47.61
CA THR A 152 22.03 12.31 48.23
C THR A 152 20.67 12.97 48.07
N LEU A 153 20.08 12.99 46.89
CA LEU A 153 18.75 13.54 46.60
C LEU A 153 17.69 12.87 47.46
N LYS A 154 17.74 11.54 47.53
CA LYS A 154 16.82 10.74 48.35
C LYS A 154 16.93 11.11 49.83
N HIS A 155 18.15 11.33 50.33
CA HIS A 155 18.37 11.77 51.71
C HIS A 155 17.82 13.16 51.97
N ILE A 156 18.09 14.12 51.06
CA ILE A 156 17.61 15.51 51.18
C ILE A 156 16.08 15.54 51.21
N ARG A 157 15.41 14.90 50.26
CA ARG A 157 13.94 14.85 50.19
C ARG A 157 13.30 14.18 51.39
N ARG A 158 13.96 13.12 51.93
CA ARG A 158 13.52 12.50 53.17
C ARG A 158 13.64 13.47 54.37
N ALA A 159 14.74 14.23 54.46
CA ALA A 159 14.93 15.26 55.48
C ALA A 159 13.90 16.37 55.37
N MET A 160 13.66 16.87 54.11
CA MET A 160 12.60 17.88 53.87
C MET A 160 11.23 17.41 54.31
N LYS A 161 10.85 16.17 53.99
CA LYS A 161 9.58 15.58 54.42
C LYS A 161 9.46 15.49 55.93
N GLN A 162 10.53 15.10 56.62
CA GLN A 162 10.59 15.04 58.10
C GLN A 162 10.50 16.45 58.71
N THR A 163 11.21 17.44 58.20
CA THR A 163 11.19 18.83 58.67
C THR A 163 9.82 19.46 58.44
N ASN A 164 9.22 19.26 57.27
CA ASN A 164 7.82 19.66 56.98
C ASN A 164 6.85 19.10 57.99
N GLN A 165 6.98 17.80 58.31
CA GLN A 165 6.10 17.13 59.27
C GLN A 165 6.24 17.69 60.68
N LYS A 166 7.48 18.04 61.11
CA LYS A 166 7.73 18.70 62.38
C LYS A 166 7.10 20.09 62.42
N ILE A 167 7.27 20.93 61.35
CA ILE A 167 6.64 22.23 61.23
C ILE A 167 5.13 22.14 61.36
N HIS A 168 4.50 21.27 60.56
CA HIS A 168 3.06 21.05 60.62
C HIS A 168 2.56 20.64 62.01
N THR A 169 3.28 19.73 62.65
CA THR A 169 2.90 19.25 63.99
C THR A 169 2.98 20.43 65.02
N GLN A 170 4.04 21.23 65.00
CA GLN A 170 4.19 22.37 65.89
C GLN A 170 3.14 23.45 65.63
N LEU A 171 2.92 23.82 64.38
CA LEU A 171 1.93 24.82 63.96
C LEU A 171 0.50 24.38 64.26
N THR A 172 0.14 23.09 63.96
CA THR A 172 -1.16 22.55 64.31
C THR A 172 -1.42 22.58 65.81
N THR A 173 -0.43 22.27 66.63
CA THR A 173 -0.54 22.36 68.08
C THR A 173 -0.78 23.81 68.55
N LEU A 174 -0.11 24.77 67.95
CA LEU A 174 -0.27 26.20 68.17
C LEU A 174 -1.65 26.72 67.78
N VAL A 175 -2.13 26.33 66.61
CA VAL A 175 -3.42 26.73 66.03
C VAL A 175 -4.60 26.10 66.77
N SER A 176 -4.49 24.83 67.20
CA SER A 176 -5.55 24.08 67.88
C SER A 176 -5.65 24.43 69.40
N SER A 177 -4.71 25.16 69.92
CA SER A 177 -4.73 25.60 71.33
C SER A 177 -5.91 26.55 71.63
N ALA A 178 -6.77 26.19 72.57
CA ALA A 178 -7.92 26.98 72.98
C ALA A 178 -7.56 28.44 73.36
N SER A 179 -6.36 28.67 73.90
CA SER A 179 -5.86 30.01 74.24
C SER A 179 -5.56 30.91 73.05
N ASN A 180 -5.41 30.31 71.84
CA ASN A 180 -5.01 31.01 70.63
C ASN A 180 -6.13 31.14 69.60
N GLN A 181 -7.21 30.39 69.73
CA GLN A 181 -8.32 30.40 68.74
C GLN A 181 -8.90 31.80 68.48
N ASP A 182 -9.16 32.57 69.56
CA ASP A 182 -9.74 33.92 69.43
C ASP A 182 -8.77 34.93 68.83
N LYS A 183 -7.46 34.64 68.87
CA LYS A 183 -6.39 35.55 68.39
C LYS A 183 -6.04 35.30 66.93
N LEU A 184 -6.42 34.17 66.38
CA LEU A 184 -6.20 33.84 64.96
C LEU A 184 -7.35 34.33 64.12
N GLN A 185 -7.07 34.73 62.86
CA GLN A 185 -8.12 35.07 61.91
C GLN A 185 -8.81 33.81 61.44
N ASP A 186 -8.05 32.77 61.17
CA ASP A 186 -8.48 31.44 60.80
C ASP A 186 -7.55 30.41 61.49
N ALA A 187 -8.10 29.29 61.91
CA ALA A 187 -7.35 28.19 62.57
C ALA A 187 -6.64 27.30 61.53
N ILE A 188 -5.85 27.88 60.62
CA ILE A 188 -5.14 27.21 59.55
C ILE A 188 -3.65 27.54 59.52
N VAL A 189 -2.87 26.61 58.94
CA VAL A 189 -1.46 26.85 58.61
C VAL A 189 -1.42 27.32 57.18
N THR A 190 -0.73 28.39 56.89
CA THR A 190 -0.58 28.96 55.55
C THR A 190 0.91 29.08 55.18
N MET A 191 1.18 29.19 53.87
CA MET A 191 2.53 29.51 53.39
C MET A 191 2.57 30.91 52.82
N ARG A 192 3.59 31.67 53.22
CA ARG A 192 3.87 33.03 52.66
C ARG A 192 5.37 33.15 52.43
N ASN A 193 5.72 33.64 51.21
CA ASN A 193 7.12 33.79 50.79
C ASN A 193 7.96 32.51 51.02
N GLY A 194 7.35 31.33 50.80
CA GLY A 194 8.01 30.02 50.98
C GLY A 194 8.23 29.63 52.45
N ARG A 195 7.50 30.25 53.42
CA ARG A 195 7.60 29.94 54.85
C ARG A 195 6.24 29.60 55.42
N TYR A 196 6.19 28.67 56.30
CA TYR A 196 4.97 28.29 57.02
C TYR A 196 4.65 29.34 58.06
N CYS A 197 3.46 29.93 58.03
CA CYS A 197 2.97 30.99 58.85
C CYS A 197 1.56 30.66 59.40
N ILE A 198 1.15 31.43 60.46
CA ILE A 198 -0.22 31.43 60.96
C ILE A 198 -0.85 32.80 60.73
N PRO A 199 -2.15 32.89 60.39
CA PRO A 199 -2.85 34.14 60.23
C PRO A 199 -3.32 34.69 61.55
N VAL A 200 -2.70 35.76 62.05
CA VAL A 200 -2.97 36.38 63.35
C VAL A 200 -3.73 37.71 63.12
N LYS A 201 -4.78 37.98 63.88
CA LYS A 201 -5.44 39.27 63.89
C LYS A 201 -4.46 40.35 64.34
N GLN A 202 -4.47 41.55 63.69
CA GLN A 202 -3.52 42.62 63.94
C GLN A 202 -3.48 43.06 65.42
N GLU A 203 -4.64 43.06 66.14
CA GLU A 203 -4.76 43.44 67.54
C GLU A 203 -4.04 42.48 68.49
N TYR A 204 -3.81 41.22 68.08
CA TYR A 204 -3.08 40.25 68.90
C TYR A 204 -1.63 39.98 68.45
N ARG A 205 -1.07 40.91 67.68
CA ARG A 205 0.33 40.89 67.20
C ARG A 205 1.31 40.60 68.32
N SER A 206 1.16 41.28 69.51
CA SER A 206 2.04 41.14 70.64
C SER A 206 1.95 39.77 71.38
N SER A 207 0.87 39.01 71.14
CA SER A 207 0.67 37.69 71.74
C SER A 207 1.47 36.59 71.06
N PHE A 208 1.96 36.81 69.80
CA PHE A 208 2.74 35.84 69.07
C PHE A 208 4.14 36.37 68.77
N GLN A 209 5.13 35.77 69.45
CA GLN A 209 6.54 36.04 69.11
C GLN A 209 6.88 35.35 67.79
N GLY A 210 7.31 36.16 66.79
CA GLY A 210 7.66 35.65 65.48
C GLY A 210 7.92 36.75 64.44
N MET A 211 8.23 36.35 63.24
CA MET A 211 8.47 37.24 62.09
C MET A 211 7.20 37.43 61.28
N ILE A 212 6.92 38.66 60.84
CA ILE A 212 5.82 38.95 59.92
C ILE A 212 6.35 38.77 58.49
N HIS A 213 5.76 37.91 57.70
CA HIS A 213 6.13 37.67 56.33
C HIS A 213 5.19 38.32 55.34
N ASP A 214 3.93 38.54 55.73
CA ASP A 214 2.92 39.14 54.85
C ASP A 214 1.80 39.78 55.68
N GLN A 215 0.99 40.64 55.07
CA GLN A 215 -0.21 41.23 55.63
C GLN A 215 -1.35 41.19 54.62
N SER A 216 -2.58 40.99 55.13
CA SER A 216 -3.77 41.03 54.23
C SER A 216 -3.98 42.42 53.61
N ALA A 217 -4.62 42.46 52.45
CA ALA A 217 -4.88 43.75 51.77
C ALA A 217 -5.66 44.77 52.62
N SER A 218 -6.48 44.30 53.56
CA SER A 218 -7.20 45.14 54.52
C SER A 218 -6.36 45.60 55.75
N GLY A 219 -5.17 45.06 55.91
CA GLY A 219 -4.30 45.27 57.08
C GLY A 219 -4.69 44.52 58.34
N ASN A 220 -5.85 43.86 58.37
CA ASN A 220 -6.40 43.23 59.58
C ASN A 220 -5.80 41.87 59.97
N THR A 221 -5.06 41.24 59.10
CA THR A 221 -4.43 39.93 59.34
C THR A 221 -2.95 39.97 59.01
N LEU A 222 -2.18 39.53 59.99
CA LEU A 222 -0.72 39.39 59.84
C LEU A 222 -0.37 37.91 59.69
N PHE A 223 0.43 37.61 58.67
CA PHE A 223 0.96 36.25 58.52
C PHE A 223 2.29 36.16 59.25
N ILE A 224 2.24 35.53 60.42
CA ILE A 224 3.36 35.43 61.36
C ILE A 224 3.98 34.03 61.29
N GLU A 225 5.30 33.98 61.13
CA GLU A 225 6.11 32.80 61.33
C GLU A 225 6.43 32.74 62.86
N PRO A 226 5.88 31.82 63.60
CA PRO A 226 6.15 31.74 65.06
C PRO A 226 7.63 31.41 65.32
N MET A 227 8.23 31.97 66.38
CA MET A 227 9.62 31.75 66.73
C MET A 227 9.97 30.27 66.90
N SER A 228 9.02 29.46 67.33
CA SER A 228 9.17 28.01 67.52
C SER A 228 9.43 27.25 66.21
N VAL A 229 9.06 27.78 65.03
CA VAL A 229 9.27 27.14 63.75
C VAL A 229 10.29 27.83 62.84
N VAL A 230 10.81 28.99 63.22
CA VAL A 230 11.80 29.77 62.43
C VAL A 230 13.01 28.89 62.08
N THR A 231 13.56 28.14 63.06
CA THR A 231 14.72 27.27 62.79
C THR A 231 14.38 26.18 61.79
N LEU A 232 13.18 25.55 61.90
CA LEU A 232 12.71 24.49 60.98
C LEU A 232 12.43 25.02 59.58
N ASN A 233 11.83 26.22 59.47
CA ASN A 233 11.64 26.89 58.19
C ASN A 233 12.97 27.27 57.53
N ASN A 234 13.99 27.67 58.32
CA ASN A 234 15.34 27.94 57.80
C ASN A 234 16.01 26.64 57.33
N GLU A 235 15.89 25.54 58.11
CA GLU A 235 16.38 24.21 57.74
C GLU A 235 15.72 23.74 56.46
N LEU A 236 14.40 23.90 56.33
CA LEU A 236 13.67 23.53 55.12
C LEU A 236 14.20 24.33 53.90
N LYS A 237 14.41 25.64 54.04
CA LYS A 237 14.93 26.48 52.96
C LYS A 237 16.37 26.14 52.56
N GLU A 238 17.18 25.71 53.54
CA GLU A 238 18.54 25.21 53.27
C GLU A 238 18.49 23.87 52.52
N LEU A 239 17.56 22.98 52.90
CA LEU A 239 17.34 21.69 52.20
C LEU A 239 16.81 21.89 50.78
N GLU A 240 15.90 22.84 50.52
CA GLU A 240 15.45 23.20 49.18
C GLU A 240 16.64 23.67 48.29
N GLY A 241 17.53 24.52 48.84
CA GLY A 241 18.75 24.94 48.13
C GLY A 241 19.70 23.75 47.85
N LYS A 242 19.85 22.82 48.79
CA LYS A 242 20.64 21.59 48.60
C LYS A 242 20.00 20.67 47.53
N GLU A 243 18.66 20.54 47.55
CA GLU A 243 17.93 19.79 46.52
C GLU A 243 18.20 20.33 45.13
N GLN A 244 18.08 21.67 44.95
CA GLN A 244 18.32 22.32 43.69
C GLN A 244 19.77 22.12 43.20
N SER A 245 20.76 22.28 44.09
CA SER A 245 22.16 22.03 43.74
C SER A 245 22.47 20.60 43.38
N GLU A 246 21.82 19.63 44.05
CA GLU A 246 21.97 18.21 43.73
C GLU A 246 21.31 17.86 42.39
N ILE A 247 20.15 18.45 42.08
CA ILE A 247 19.48 18.31 40.77
C ILE A 247 20.41 18.80 39.66
N GLU A 248 21.00 20.00 39.81
CA GLU A 248 21.96 20.56 38.85
C GLU A 248 23.19 19.65 38.67
N HIS A 249 23.67 19.04 39.75
CA HIS A 249 24.76 18.08 39.71
C HIS A 249 24.38 16.81 38.93
N ILE A 250 23.17 16.23 39.17
CA ILE A 250 22.67 15.08 38.43
C ILE A 250 22.55 15.37 36.92
N LEU A 251 21.98 16.51 36.58
CA LEU A 251 21.85 16.94 35.19
C LEU A 251 23.23 17.15 34.54
N SER A 252 24.22 17.66 35.26
CA SER A 252 25.59 17.81 34.79
C SER A 252 26.25 16.47 34.49
N ILE A 253 26.09 15.46 35.35
CA ILE A 253 26.61 14.10 35.13
C ILE A 253 25.97 13.46 33.89
N LEU A 254 24.64 13.55 33.77
CA LEU A 254 23.93 13.00 32.61
C LEU A 254 24.35 13.69 31.31
N SER A 255 24.55 15.00 31.36
CA SER A 255 25.02 15.77 30.21
C SER A 255 26.48 15.42 29.82
N GLU A 256 27.33 15.16 30.81
CA GLU A 256 28.69 14.68 30.58
C GLU A 256 28.67 13.31 29.90
N GLN A 257 27.85 12.37 30.40
CA GLN A 257 27.68 11.05 29.76
C GLN A 257 27.16 11.17 28.32
N ALA A 258 26.15 12.04 28.09
CA ALA A 258 25.61 12.29 26.74
C ALA A 258 26.67 12.91 25.83
N SER A 259 27.61 13.72 26.36
CA SER A 259 28.66 14.37 25.58
C SER A 259 29.65 13.36 24.94
N TYR A 260 29.85 12.21 25.54
CA TYR A 260 30.71 11.15 24.97
C TYR A 260 30.10 10.53 23.72
N GLY A 261 28.77 10.52 23.59
CA GLY A 261 28.05 9.95 22.46
C GLY A 261 27.50 11.01 21.47
N VAL A 262 27.98 12.25 21.47
CA VAL A 262 27.40 13.36 20.67
C VAL A 262 27.39 13.06 19.18
N ASP A 263 28.45 12.47 18.66
CA ASP A 263 28.53 12.17 17.22
C ASP A 263 27.61 11.00 16.85
N ASP A 264 27.46 10.00 17.72
CA ASP A 264 26.49 8.91 17.54
C ASP A 264 25.05 9.41 17.63
N LEU A 265 24.75 10.32 18.57
CA LEU A 265 23.43 10.95 18.68
C LEU A 265 23.10 11.77 17.42
N ALA A 266 24.06 12.53 16.89
CA ALA A 266 23.88 13.29 15.65
C ALA A 266 23.66 12.37 14.45
N HIS A 267 24.43 11.29 14.35
CA HIS A 267 24.28 10.27 13.30
C HIS A 267 22.92 9.57 13.39
N ASN A 268 22.54 9.12 14.58
CA ASN A 268 21.24 8.48 14.84
C ASN A 268 20.07 9.39 14.43
N GLN A 269 20.09 10.65 14.85
CA GLN A 269 19.04 11.61 14.48
C GLN A 269 18.93 11.75 12.96
N LYS A 270 20.07 11.95 12.27
CA LYS A 270 20.10 12.10 10.82
C LYS A 270 19.55 10.86 10.10
N THR A 271 19.96 9.67 10.54
CA THR A 271 19.52 8.41 9.97
C THR A 271 18.03 8.14 10.22
N LEU A 272 17.52 8.38 11.43
CA LEU A 272 16.10 8.26 11.75
C LEU A 272 15.23 9.20 10.94
N VAL A 273 15.66 10.45 10.75
CA VAL A 273 14.96 11.44 9.92
C VAL A 273 14.96 11.02 8.46
N LEU A 274 16.07 10.50 7.94
CA LEU A 274 16.14 9.95 6.58
C LEU A 274 15.21 8.73 6.41
N LEU A 275 15.19 7.83 7.37
CA LEU A 275 14.28 6.70 7.36
C LEU A 275 12.81 7.16 7.40
N ASP A 276 12.45 8.13 8.27
CA ASP A 276 11.08 8.66 8.31
C ASP A 276 10.66 9.26 6.96
N PHE A 277 11.57 9.99 6.30
CA PHE A 277 11.35 10.53 4.95
C PHE A 277 11.13 9.40 3.90
N ILE A 278 11.97 8.36 3.89
CA ILE A 278 11.84 7.22 2.97
C ILE A 278 10.52 6.49 3.23
N PHE A 279 10.20 6.21 4.49
CA PHE A 279 8.96 5.56 4.87
C PHE A 279 7.72 6.43 4.60
N ALA A 280 7.83 7.76 4.64
CA ALA A 280 6.75 8.66 4.23
C ALA A 280 6.43 8.48 2.73
N LYS A 281 7.46 8.40 1.85
CA LYS A 281 7.28 8.10 0.42
C LYS A 281 6.60 6.73 0.21
N ALA A 282 7.02 5.72 0.94
CA ALA A 282 6.46 4.37 0.85
C ALA A 282 5.00 4.30 1.36
N LYS A 283 4.67 4.98 2.45
CA LYS A 283 3.28 5.09 2.95
C LYS A 283 2.39 5.78 1.93
N TYR A 284 2.86 6.88 1.35
CA TYR A 284 2.14 7.57 0.27
C TYR A 284 1.94 6.67 -0.94
N ALA A 285 3.00 5.96 -1.39
CA ALA A 285 2.91 5.00 -2.49
C ALA A 285 1.87 3.91 -2.22
N LYS A 286 1.80 3.40 -1.00
CA LYS A 286 0.80 2.41 -0.58
C LYS A 286 -0.63 2.96 -0.67
N ASP A 287 -0.84 4.18 -0.21
CA ASP A 287 -2.16 4.81 -0.17
C ASP A 287 -2.73 5.08 -1.57
N ILE A 288 -1.86 5.46 -2.52
CA ILE A 288 -2.28 5.72 -3.91
C ILE A 288 -2.14 4.49 -4.82
N ASP A 289 -1.87 3.27 -4.29
CA ASP A 289 -1.57 2.03 -5.05
C ASP A 289 -0.54 2.27 -6.16
N ALA A 290 0.51 3.00 -5.83
CA ALA A 290 1.55 3.34 -6.77
C ALA A 290 2.50 2.16 -7.00
N SER A 291 3.08 2.11 -8.20
CA SER A 291 4.13 1.16 -8.57
C SER A 291 5.43 1.88 -8.91
N LYS A 292 6.55 1.19 -8.71
CA LYS A 292 7.87 1.68 -9.10
C LYS A 292 7.95 1.80 -10.63
N PRO A 293 8.22 2.98 -11.21
CA PRO A 293 8.43 3.13 -12.64
C PRO A 293 9.81 2.60 -13.04
N ILE A 294 9.93 2.14 -14.29
CA ILE A 294 11.19 1.77 -14.91
C ILE A 294 11.76 3.02 -15.60
N PHE A 295 12.95 3.44 -15.23
CA PHE A 295 13.59 4.58 -15.91
C PHE A 295 14.37 4.16 -17.15
N ARG A 296 14.40 5.03 -18.14
CA ARG A 296 15.07 4.82 -19.42
C ARG A 296 15.80 6.09 -19.83
N GLU A 297 17.08 5.95 -20.17
CA GLU A 297 17.92 7.06 -20.63
C GLU A 297 17.48 7.64 -21.99
N ASP A 298 16.80 6.84 -22.82
CA ASP A 298 16.33 7.23 -24.16
C ASP A 298 15.16 8.23 -24.15
N GLY A 299 14.70 8.66 -22.97
CA GLY A 299 13.58 9.60 -22.81
C GLY A 299 12.22 9.02 -23.16
N ILE A 300 12.08 7.69 -23.23
CA ILE A 300 10.82 7.01 -23.54
C ILE A 300 9.87 7.02 -22.33
N ILE A 301 8.68 7.56 -22.54
CA ILE A 301 7.54 7.45 -21.64
C ILE A 301 6.62 6.34 -22.14
N ASN A 302 6.25 5.40 -21.28
CA ASN A 302 5.21 4.41 -21.52
C ASN A 302 4.42 4.16 -20.23
N ILE A 303 3.41 4.98 -20.01
CA ILE A 303 2.52 4.91 -18.84
C ILE A 303 1.35 3.99 -19.19
N LYS A 304 1.16 2.96 -18.40
CA LYS A 304 0.06 2.00 -18.50
C LYS A 304 -0.92 2.24 -17.37
N GLN A 305 -2.18 2.49 -17.68
CA GLN A 305 -3.23 2.74 -16.72
C GLN A 305 -2.83 3.79 -15.66
N GLY A 306 -2.22 4.89 -16.11
CA GLY A 306 -1.81 5.99 -15.24
C GLY A 306 -3.01 6.80 -14.77
N CYS A 307 -3.06 7.05 -13.46
CA CYS A 307 -4.08 7.87 -12.82
C CYS A 307 -3.49 9.19 -12.34
N HIS A 308 -4.25 10.28 -12.42
CA HIS A 308 -3.83 11.53 -11.80
C HIS A 308 -3.97 11.43 -10.27
N PRO A 309 -2.89 11.58 -9.49
CA PRO A 309 -2.90 11.27 -8.05
C PRO A 309 -3.80 12.16 -7.20
N LEU A 310 -4.16 13.36 -7.70
CA LEU A 310 -5.05 14.30 -7.01
C LEU A 310 -6.54 14.10 -7.32
N LEU A 311 -6.89 13.19 -8.23
CA LEU A 311 -8.28 12.87 -8.53
C LEU A 311 -8.80 11.74 -7.64
N ASP A 312 -10.12 11.75 -7.41
CA ASP A 312 -10.78 10.67 -6.66
C ASP A 312 -10.58 9.32 -7.37
N ARG A 313 -9.93 8.39 -6.69
CA ARG A 313 -9.57 7.06 -7.20
C ARG A 313 -10.76 6.24 -7.69
N LYS A 314 -11.96 6.50 -7.15
CA LYS A 314 -13.20 5.79 -7.56
C LYS A 314 -13.79 6.33 -8.85
N LYS A 315 -13.38 7.53 -9.26
CA LYS A 315 -13.93 8.25 -10.42
C LYS A 315 -12.90 8.46 -11.52
N VAL A 316 -11.61 8.43 -11.19
CA VAL A 316 -10.54 8.64 -12.16
C VAL A 316 -10.52 7.52 -13.19
N VAL A 317 -10.46 7.89 -14.46
CA VAL A 317 -10.28 6.95 -15.57
C VAL A 317 -8.79 6.86 -15.88
N PRO A 318 -8.20 5.65 -15.82
CA PRO A 318 -6.79 5.45 -16.11
C PRO A 318 -6.49 5.72 -17.59
N ILE A 319 -5.36 6.38 -17.88
CA ILE A 319 -4.90 6.66 -19.24
C ILE A 319 -3.69 5.79 -19.59
N ASN A 320 -3.59 5.44 -20.88
CA ASN A 320 -2.41 4.82 -21.46
C ASN A 320 -1.72 5.86 -22.35
N VAL A 321 -0.42 6.13 -22.09
CA VAL A 321 0.35 7.11 -22.86
C VAL A 321 1.69 6.51 -23.26
N SER A 322 2.01 6.60 -24.56
CA SER A 322 3.33 6.26 -25.10
C SER A 322 3.90 7.50 -25.77
N LEU A 323 5.18 7.79 -25.55
CA LEU A 323 5.90 8.89 -26.18
C LEU A 323 7.40 8.55 -26.24
N GLY A 324 8.05 8.80 -27.37
CA GLY A 324 9.50 8.67 -27.51
C GLY A 324 9.96 7.33 -28.06
N LYS A 325 9.07 6.33 -28.23
CA LYS A 325 9.41 5.02 -28.80
C LYS A 325 9.10 4.97 -30.30
N ASP A 326 7.83 5.04 -30.65
CA ASP A 326 7.34 4.93 -32.01
C ASP A 326 7.12 6.32 -32.63
N PHE A 327 7.03 7.34 -31.84
CA PHE A 327 6.91 8.76 -32.20
C PHE A 327 7.45 9.63 -31.04
N SER A 328 8.02 10.80 -31.39
CA SER A 328 8.57 11.77 -30.44
C SER A 328 7.58 12.87 -30.05
N MET A 329 6.48 12.99 -30.79
CA MET A 329 5.47 14.02 -30.57
C MET A 329 4.07 13.43 -30.59
N LEU A 330 3.24 13.86 -29.63
CA LEU A 330 1.84 13.44 -29.50
C LEU A 330 0.91 14.66 -29.53
N ILE A 331 0.02 14.73 -30.51
CA ILE A 331 -0.97 15.80 -30.68
C ILE A 331 -2.34 15.28 -30.22
N VAL A 332 -2.84 15.79 -29.09
CA VAL A 332 -4.11 15.37 -28.50
C VAL A 332 -5.23 16.31 -28.93
N THR A 333 -6.25 15.74 -29.57
CA THR A 333 -7.39 16.47 -30.08
C THR A 333 -8.69 16.07 -29.39
N GLY A 334 -9.77 16.81 -29.58
CA GLY A 334 -11.08 16.53 -28.97
C GLY A 334 -11.64 17.72 -28.18
N PRO A 335 -12.81 17.57 -27.54
CA PRO A 335 -13.44 18.65 -26.78
C PRO A 335 -12.65 18.96 -25.49
N ASN A 336 -12.73 20.22 -25.00
CA ASN A 336 -12.01 20.66 -23.80
C ASN A 336 -12.46 19.88 -22.55
N THR A 337 -13.71 19.51 -22.48
CA THR A 337 -14.27 18.69 -21.40
C THR A 337 -13.78 17.22 -21.42
N GLY A 338 -13.11 16.77 -22.48
CA GLY A 338 -12.70 15.39 -22.69
C GLY A 338 -11.50 14.92 -21.84
N GLY A 339 -10.82 15.82 -21.12
CA GLY A 339 -9.68 15.47 -20.25
C GLY A 339 -8.31 15.69 -20.89
N LYS A 340 -8.20 16.45 -22.00
CA LYS A 340 -6.93 16.78 -22.67
C LYS A 340 -5.89 17.37 -21.71
N THR A 341 -6.25 18.45 -21.01
CA THR A 341 -5.41 19.13 -20.00
C THR A 341 -5.02 18.20 -18.87
N VAL A 342 -5.95 17.37 -18.40
CA VAL A 342 -5.68 16.39 -17.32
C VAL A 342 -4.67 15.34 -17.79
N SER A 343 -4.76 14.90 -19.05
CA SER A 343 -3.79 13.94 -19.62
C SER A 343 -2.37 14.53 -19.69
N LEU A 344 -2.22 15.79 -20.13
CA LEU A 344 -0.94 16.50 -20.12
C LEU A 344 -0.39 16.61 -18.68
N LYS A 345 -1.22 17.12 -17.76
CA LYS A 345 -0.84 17.24 -16.34
C LYS A 345 -0.45 15.89 -15.74
N THR A 346 -1.15 14.83 -16.08
CA THR A 346 -0.83 13.49 -15.59
C THR A 346 0.56 13.06 -16.04
N VAL A 347 0.88 13.17 -17.32
CA VAL A 347 2.20 12.79 -17.86
C VAL A 347 3.31 13.61 -17.19
N GLY A 348 3.14 14.92 -17.10
CA GLY A 348 4.13 15.81 -16.49
C GLY A 348 4.31 15.53 -14.99
N LEU A 349 3.21 15.41 -14.26
CA LEU A 349 3.25 15.17 -12.80
C LEU A 349 3.85 13.80 -12.47
N LEU A 350 3.46 12.73 -13.18
CA LEU A 350 4.03 11.40 -12.96
C LEU A 350 5.54 11.37 -13.28
N SER A 351 5.99 12.12 -14.30
CA SER A 351 7.42 12.26 -14.60
C SER A 351 8.17 12.99 -13.46
N LEU A 352 7.61 14.08 -12.93
CA LEU A 352 8.18 14.79 -11.77
C LEU A 352 8.22 13.89 -10.52
N MET A 353 7.13 13.18 -10.23
CA MET A 353 7.05 12.24 -9.10
C MET A 353 8.11 11.15 -9.21
N GLY A 354 8.19 10.52 -10.39
CA GLY A 354 9.18 9.47 -10.63
C GLY A 354 10.61 9.97 -10.41
N GLN A 355 10.97 11.12 -10.98
CA GLN A 355 12.30 11.72 -10.81
C GLN A 355 12.58 12.22 -9.38
N ALA A 356 11.54 12.41 -8.56
CA ALA A 356 11.69 12.71 -7.13
C ALA A 356 11.83 11.45 -6.24
N GLY A 357 11.91 10.25 -6.82
CA GLY A 357 11.98 8.99 -6.08
C GLY A 357 10.63 8.58 -5.47
N LEU A 358 9.52 9.13 -5.96
CA LEU A 358 8.17 8.70 -5.62
C LEU A 358 7.70 7.63 -6.62
N HIS A 359 6.96 6.64 -6.14
CA HIS A 359 6.24 5.74 -7.01
C HIS A 359 5.06 6.45 -7.67
N ILE A 360 4.61 5.95 -8.82
CA ILE A 360 3.54 6.54 -9.60
C ILE A 360 2.28 5.67 -9.58
N PRO A 361 1.07 6.25 -9.50
CA PRO A 361 -0.19 5.53 -9.58
C PRO A 361 -0.46 5.06 -11.03
N ALA A 362 0.29 4.04 -11.45
CA ALA A 362 0.22 3.45 -12.78
C ALA A 362 0.47 1.93 -12.67
N PHE A 363 0.09 1.18 -13.71
CA PHE A 363 0.29 -0.26 -13.73
C PHE A 363 1.77 -0.62 -13.74
N GLN A 364 2.12 -1.72 -13.06
CA GLN A 364 3.47 -2.24 -12.99
C GLN A 364 4.06 -2.47 -14.39
N GLY A 365 5.31 -2.05 -14.60
CA GLY A 365 5.98 -2.09 -15.90
C GLY A 365 5.74 -0.83 -16.75
N SER A 366 5.20 0.24 -16.15
CA SER A 366 5.24 1.58 -16.72
C SER A 366 6.68 2.10 -16.74
N SER A 367 7.08 2.80 -17.81
CA SER A 367 8.42 3.40 -17.90
C SER A 367 8.34 4.91 -18.07
N LEU A 368 9.32 5.61 -17.52
CA LEU A 368 9.48 7.05 -17.62
C LEU A 368 10.87 7.38 -18.17
N GLY A 369 10.95 8.46 -18.96
CA GLY A 369 12.21 9.07 -19.35
C GLY A 369 12.79 9.93 -18.23
N ILE A 370 14.11 10.12 -18.27
CA ILE A 370 14.79 11.10 -17.41
C ILE A 370 14.91 12.40 -18.21
N PHE A 371 14.33 13.47 -17.67
CA PHE A 371 14.34 14.79 -18.29
C PHE A 371 15.12 15.77 -17.42
N ARG A 372 16.04 16.51 -18.04
CA ARG A 372 16.74 17.61 -17.36
C ARG A 372 15.80 18.75 -17.05
N GLU A 373 14.94 19.07 -18.01
CA GLU A 373 13.92 20.12 -17.88
C GLU A 373 12.56 19.60 -18.38
N ILE A 374 11.53 19.95 -17.65
CA ILE A 374 10.14 19.78 -18.08
C ILE A 374 9.57 21.19 -18.23
N PHE A 375 8.99 21.46 -19.39
CA PHE A 375 8.33 22.72 -19.67
C PHE A 375 6.82 22.48 -19.80
N ALA A 376 6.03 23.40 -19.29
CA ALA A 376 4.58 23.33 -19.35
C ALA A 376 3.99 24.71 -19.64
N ASP A 377 3.17 24.79 -20.67
CA ASP A 377 2.24 25.88 -20.93
C ASP A 377 0.84 25.32 -20.81
N ILE A 378 0.29 25.30 -19.60
CA ILE A 378 -0.98 24.66 -19.23
C ILE A 378 -1.75 25.59 -18.30
N GLY A 379 -3.00 25.85 -18.61
CA GLY A 379 -3.95 26.56 -17.76
C GLY A 379 -4.41 27.89 -18.37
N ASP A 380 -5.65 28.26 -18.02
CA ASP A 380 -6.22 29.60 -18.31
C ASP A 380 -5.64 30.60 -17.31
N GLU A 381 -4.80 31.51 -17.73
CA GLU A 381 -4.43 32.68 -16.96
C GLU A 381 -5.61 33.68 -16.88
N GLN A 382 -6.77 33.23 -16.35
CA GLN A 382 -7.93 34.10 -16.06
C GLN A 382 -7.71 34.93 -14.80
N SER A 383 -6.47 35.29 -14.46
CA SER A 383 -6.24 36.24 -13.39
C SER A 383 -6.54 37.67 -13.91
N ILE A 384 -7.58 38.25 -13.35
CA ILE A 384 -8.02 39.64 -13.62
C ILE A 384 -6.88 40.68 -13.41
N GLU A 385 -5.78 40.28 -12.81
CA GLU A 385 -4.64 41.12 -12.45
C GLU A 385 -3.61 41.35 -13.58
N GLN A 386 -3.62 40.53 -14.65
CA GLN A 386 -2.73 40.72 -15.79
C GLN A 386 -3.48 41.20 -17.01
N ASN A 387 -3.30 42.50 -17.35
CA ASN A 387 -3.89 43.18 -18.51
C ASN A 387 -3.38 42.73 -19.89
N LEU A 388 -2.73 41.56 -20.00
CA LEU A 388 -2.27 40.97 -21.26
C LEU A 388 -3.37 40.05 -21.82
N SER A 389 -3.61 40.11 -23.12
CA SER A 389 -4.46 39.13 -23.81
C SER A 389 -3.97 37.72 -23.50
N THR A 390 -4.89 36.77 -23.27
CA THR A 390 -4.59 35.35 -23.00
C THR A 390 -3.59 34.78 -24.00
N PHE A 391 -3.74 35.11 -25.31
CA PHE A 391 -2.79 34.74 -26.34
C PHE A 391 -1.38 35.26 -26.10
N SER A 392 -1.25 36.54 -25.68
CA SER A 392 0.10 37.14 -25.48
C SER A 392 0.84 36.52 -24.31
N SER A 393 0.16 36.15 -23.22
CA SER A 393 0.78 35.50 -22.08
C SER A 393 1.26 34.08 -22.39
N HIS A 394 0.41 33.28 -23.06
CA HIS A 394 0.81 31.96 -23.58
C HIS A 394 1.98 32.06 -24.54
N MET A 395 1.93 33.00 -25.49
CA MET A 395 3.01 33.19 -26.47
C MET A 395 4.33 33.59 -25.83
N THR A 396 4.32 34.44 -24.79
CA THR A 396 5.53 34.78 -24.03
C THR A 396 6.17 33.56 -23.37
N ASN A 397 5.34 32.70 -22.79
CA ASN A 397 5.81 31.45 -22.19
C ASN A 397 6.34 30.48 -23.24
N ILE A 398 5.61 30.29 -24.37
CA ILE A 398 6.03 29.45 -25.48
C ILE A 398 7.36 29.92 -26.08
N VAL A 399 7.56 31.22 -26.29
CA VAL A 399 8.86 31.77 -26.73
C VAL A 399 9.98 31.38 -25.81
N SER A 400 9.78 31.51 -24.49
CA SER A 400 10.76 31.09 -23.49
C SER A 400 11.05 29.59 -23.56
N ILE A 401 10.00 28.77 -23.72
CA ILE A 401 10.11 27.30 -23.86
C ILE A 401 10.94 26.94 -25.11
N VAL A 402 10.59 27.51 -26.29
CA VAL A 402 11.28 27.21 -27.55
C VAL A 402 12.78 27.60 -27.47
N GLN A 403 13.11 28.70 -26.76
CA GLN A 403 14.50 29.14 -26.60
C GLN A 403 15.30 28.24 -25.66
N GLN A 404 14.70 27.65 -24.62
CA GLN A 404 15.36 26.91 -23.57
C GLN A 404 15.30 25.39 -23.74
N ALA A 405 14.28 24.88 -24.43
CA ALA A 405 14.08 23.44 -24.57
C ALA A 405 15.22 22.78 -25.37
N HIS A 406 15.65 21.62 -24.91
CA HIS A 406 16.70 20.78 -25.49
C HIS A 406 16.19 19.37 -25.71
N ARG A 407 16.98 18.52 -26.36
CA ARG A 407 16.63 17.13 -26.66
C ARG A 407 16.23 16.31 -25.41
N ASP A 408 16.83 16.65 -24.25
CA ASP A 408 16.56 16.00 -22.97
C ASP A 408 15.44 16.70 -22.19
N SER A 409 14.58 17.46 -22.88
CA SER A 409 13.43 18.15 -22.31
C SER A 409 12.13 17.46 -22.69
N LEU A 410 11.14 17.55 -21.77
CA LEU A 410 9.73 17.24 -22.05
C LEU A 410 8.96 18.56 -22.17
N VAL A 411 8.24 18.76 -23.26
CA VAL A 411 7.44 19.95 -23.52
C VAL A 411 5.96 19.60 -23.54
N LEU A 412 5.17 20.28 -22.72
CA LEU A 412 3.72 20.08 -22.55
C LEU A 412 2.99 21.39 -22.89
N LEU A 413 2.22 21.40 -23.98
CA LEU A 413 1.53 22.58 -24.48
C LEU A 413 0.01 22.34 -24.50
N ASP A 414 -0.73 23.12 -23.75
CA ASP A 414 -2.18 23.04 -23.74
C ASP A 414 -2.79 24.15 -24.63
N GLU A 415 -3.76 23.80 -25.46
CA GLU A 415 -4.45 24.69 -26.39
C GLU A 415 -3.49 25.57 -27.19
N LEU A 416 -2.47 24.93 -27.79
CA LEU A 416 -1.38 25.62 -28.49
C LEU A 416 -1.86 26.67 -29.48
N CYS A 417 -1.44 27.91 -29.29
CA CYS A 417 -1.83 29.09 -30.10
C CYS A 417 -3.33 29.39 -30.12
N GLY A 418 -4.09 28.92 -29.09
CA GLY A 418 -5.50 29.32 -28.93
C GLY A 418 -5.66 30.80 -28.66
N GLY A 419 -6.90 31.33 -28.90
CA GLY A 419 -7.24 32.73 -28.54
C GLY A 419 -6.83 33.78 -29.57
N THR A 420 -6.43 33.39 -30.79
CA THR A 420 -6.19 34.28 -31.95
C THR A 420 -7.01 33.84 -33.17
N ASP A 421 -6.78 34.47 -34.34
CA ASP A 421 -7.36 33.99 -35.58
C ASP A 421 -7.03 32.54 -35.85
N PRO A 422 -8.00 31.66 -36.15
CA PRO A 422 -7.78 30.23 -36.29
C PRO A 422 -6.74 29.84 -37.33
N ILE A 423 -6.69 30.57 -38.46
CA ILE A 423 -5.76 30.28 -39.55
C ILE A 423 -4.34 30.66 -39.17
N GLU A 424 -4.15 31.84 -38.57
CA GLU A 424 -2.85 32.31 -38.10
C GLU A 424 -2.37 31.45 -36.92
N GLY A 425 -3.28 31.11 -35.98
CA GLY A 425 -2.98 30.26 -34.82
C GLY A 425 -2.53 28.86 -35.25
N ALA A 426 -3.23 28.22 -36.17
CA ALA A 426 -2.86 26.92 -36.69
C ALA A 426 -1.50 26.92 -37.42
N ALA A 427 -1.27 27.92 -38.26
CA ALA A 427 0.01 28.05 -38.99
C ALA A 427 1.20 28.26 -38.03
N LEU A 428 1.01 29.07 -37.00
CA LEU A 428 2.03 29.32 -35.96
C LEU A 428 2.28 28.07 -35.15
N ALA A 429 1.24 27.37 -34.71
CA ALA A 429 1.34 26.11 -33.98
C ALA A 429 2.10 25.03 -34.75
N ILE A 430 1.80 24.85 -36.05
CA ILE A 430 2.53 23.92 -36.91
C ILE A 430 4.01 24.29 -36.99
N SER A 431 4.34 25.58 -37.14
CA SER A 431 5.72 26.05 -37.19
C SER A 431 6.48 25.78 -35.91
N ILE A 432 5.86 26.02 -34.75
CA ILE A 432 6.45 25.76 -33.41
C ILE A 432 6.69 24.26 -33.21
N LEU A 433 5.67 23.43 -33.52
CA LEU A 433 5.79 21.97 -33.40
C LEU A 433 6.84 21.41 -34.33
N SER A 434 6.94 21.95 -35.58
CA SER A 434 7.97 21.54 -36.55
C SER A 434 9.39 21.87 -36.05
N ASP A 435 9.59 23.02 -35.42
CA ASP A 435 10.89 23.38 -34.81
C ASP A 435 11.25 22.43 -33.66
N LEU A 436 10.33 22.21 -32.72
CA LEU A 436 10.53 21.29 -31.61
C LEU A 436 10.81 19.85 -32.07
N HIS A 437 10.05 19.38 -33.08
CA HIS A 437 10.23 18.07 -33.70
C HIS A 437 11.59 17.97 -34.42
N GLY A 438 11.98 18.96 -35.23
CA GLY A 438 13.27 18.99 -35.92
C GLY A 438 14.46 18.95 -34.94
N ARG A 439 14.29 19.39 -33.71
CA ARG A 439 15.28 19.33 -32.62
C ARG A 439 15.21 18.04 -31.81
N GLY A 440 14.26 17.15 -32.11
CA GLY A 440 14.09 15.87 -31.41
C GLY A 440 13.59 15.98 -29.97
N ILE A 441 12.85 17.04 -29.66
CA ILE A 441 12.31 17.32 -28.32
C ILE A 441 11.02 16.53 -28.11
N LYS A 442 10.91 15.80 -27.00
CA LYS A 442 9.70 15.07 -26.64
C LYS A 442 8.58 16.05 -26.31
N THR A 443 7.51 16.03 -27.11
CA THR A 443 6.46 17.03 -27.01
C THR A 443 5.09 16.38 -26.95
N MET A 444 4.23 16.86 -26.05
CA MET A 444 2.81 16.54 -26.01
C MET A 444 2.04 17.86 -26.09
N ALA A 445 1.20 18.02 -27.11
CA ALA A 445 0.42 19.22 -27.31
C ALA A 445 -1.06 18.92 -27.44
N THR A 446 -1.92 19.82 -26.95
CA THR A 446 -3.36 19.72 -27.20
C THR A 446 -3.81 20.83 -28.16
N THR A 447 -4.81 20.55 -28.92
CA THR A 447 -5.38 21.50 -29.88
C THR A 447 -6.82 21.17 -30.24
N HIS A 448 -7.52 22.14 -30.76
CA HIS A 448 -8.81 21.97 -31.40
C HIS A 448 -8.77 22.30 -32.94
N TYR A 449 -7.57 22.66 -33.47
CA TYR A 449 -7.39 22.95 -34.89
C TYR A 449 -7.33 21.68 -35.75
N SER A 450 -8.13 21.64 -36.83
CA SER A 450 -8.15 20.51 -37.77
C SER A 450 -6.86 20.38 -38.57
N GLU A 451 -6.16 21.49 -38.84
CA GLU A 451 -4.89 21.57 -39.55
C GLU A 451 -3.79 20.80 -38.82
N LEU A 452 -3.78 20.82 -37.46
CA LEU A 452 -2.81 20.08 -36.65
C LEU A 452 -3.08 18.57 -36.69
N LYS A 453 -4.35 18.15 -36.86
CA LYS A 453 -4.68 16.72 -37.07
C LYS A 453 -4.04 16.23 -38.39
N MET A 454 -4.18 17.05 -39.46
CA MET A 454 -3.59 16.74 -40.76
C MET A 454 -2.06 16.75 -40.71
N PHE A 455 -1.47 17.72 -40.02
CA PHE A 455 -0.04 17.81 -39.82
C PHE A 455 0.51 16.53 -39.18
N ALA A 456 -0.13 16.02 -38.10
CA ALA A 456 0.28 14.80 -37.43
C ALA A 456 0.10 13.54 -38.31
N LEU A 457 -0.91 13.50 -39.20
CA LEU A 457 -1.10 12.38 -40.11
C LEU A 457 -0.10 12.38 -41.31
N SER A 458 0.44 13.55 -41.63
CA SER A 458 1.34 13.73 -42.80
C SER A 458 2.82 13.78 -42.43
N THR A 459 3.15 13.78 -41.14
CA THR A 459 4.54 13.92 -40.66
C THR A 459 4.96 12.67 -39.89
N ASP A 460 6.04 12.04 -40.31
CA ASP A 460 6.60 10.88 -39.65
C ASP A 460 7.04 11.26 -38.23
N ASP A 461 7.00 10.29 -37.29
CA ASP A 461 7.41 10.46 -35.90
C ASP A 461 6.51 11.43 -35.06
N ILE A 462 5.34 11.81 -35.62
CA ILE A 462 4.29 12.54 -34.90
C ILE A 462 3.01 11.72 -34.92
N GLU A 463 2.36 11.59 -33.77
CA GLU A 463 1.14 10.79 -33.68
C GLU A 463 -0.04 11.62 -33.16
N ASN A 464 -1.23 11.29 -33.66
CA ASN A 464 -2.48 11.85 -33.15
C ASN A 464 -2.98 11.06 -31.91
N ALA A 465 -3.65 11.76 -31.03
CA ALA A 465 -4.47 11.13 -30.00
C ALA A 465 -5.80 11.88 -29.85
N SER A 466 -6.79 11.19 -29.33
CA SER A 466 -8.09 11.79 -29.00
C SER A 466 -8.52 11.41 -27.59
N CYS A 467 -9.23 12.34 -26.95
CA CYS A 467 -10.00 12.02 -25.76
C CYS A 467 -11.40 11.56 -26.18
N GLU A 468 -11.74 10.33 -25.82
CA GLU A 468 -13.03 9.74 -26.18
C GLU A 468 -14.19 10.51 -25.52
N PHE A 469 -15.25 10.73 -26.28
CA PHE A 469 -16.47 11.40 -25.82
C PHE A 469 -17.69 10.57 -26.21
N ASP A 470 -18.49 10.21 -25.23
CA ASP A 470 -19.74 9.49 -25.45
C ASP A 470 -20.85 10.45 -25.86
N VAL A 471 -21.24 10.39 -27.13
CA VAL A 471 -22.31 11.20 -27.69
C VAL A 471 -23.68 10.77 -27.18
N GLU A 472 -23.86 9.52 -26.73
CA GLU A 472 -25.13 9.04 -26.24
C GLU A 472 -25.46 9.60 -24.84
N THR A 473 -24.45 9.65 -23.95
CA THR A 473 -24.59 10.19 -22.61
C THR A 473 -24.24 11.67 -22.49
N LEU A 474 -23.70 12.30 -23.55
CA LEU A 474 -23.11 13.64 -23.56
C LEU A 474 -22.03 13.83 -22.48
N SER A 475 -21.27 12.80 -22.22
CA SER A 475 -20.26 12.78 -21.15
C SER A 475 -18.89 12.37 -21.70
N PRO A 476 -17.81 12.96 -21.21
CA PRO A 476 -16.48 12.48 -21.51
C PRO A 476 -16.26 11.12 -20.85
N THR A 477 -15.65 10.20 -21.59
CA THR A 477 -15.19 8.92 -21.01
C THR A 477 -13.82 9.06 -20.38
N TYR A 478 -13.10 10.15 -20.64
CA TYR A 478 -11.72 10.44 -20.20
C TYR A 478 -10.66 9.44 -20.70
N ARG A 479 -11.01 8.56 -21.62
CA ARG A 479 -10.06 7.62 -22.23
C ARG A 479 -9.24 8.33 -23.30
N LEU A 480 -7.91 8.14 -23.26
CA LEU A 480 -7.00 8.65 -24.28
C LEU A 480 -6.74 7.55 -25.31
N MET A 481 -7.08 7.83 -26.59
CA MET A 481 -6.90 6.91 -27.71
C MET A 481 -5.79 7.45 -28.61
N ILE A 482 -4.63 6.78 -28.62
CA ILE A 482 -3.47 7.13 -29.46
C ILE A 482 -3.65 6.52 -30.85
N GLY A 483 -3.23 7.24 -31.89
CA GLY A 483 -3.30 6.84 -33.29
C GLY A 483 -4.62 7.19 -33.99
N ILE A 484 -5.49 7.96 -33.34
CA ILE A 484 -6.72 8.46 -33.94
C ILE A 484 -6.91 9.91 -33.54
N PRO A 485 -7.05 10.83 -34.52
CA PRO A 485 -7.45 12.20 -34.24
C PRO A 485 -8.94 12.24 -33.82
N GLY A 486 -9.25 13.12 -32.86
CA GLY A 486 -10.63 13.32 -32.41
C GLY A 486 -11.50 13.98 -33.49
N LYS A 487 -12.73 13.51 -33.61
CA LYS A 487 -13.74 14.15 -34.44
C LYS A 487 -14.43 15.28 -33.69
N SER A 488 -15.00 16.20 -34.45
CA SER A 488 -15.88 17.25 -33.95
C SER A 488 -17.26 16.67 -33.67
N ASN A 489 -17.75 16.80 -32.42
CA ASN A 489 -19.08 16.33 -32.01
C ASN A 489 -20.09 17.48 -31.86
N ALA A 490 -19.75 18.70 -32.33
CA ALA A 490 -20.57 19.88 -32.07
C ALA A 490 -22.02 19.71 -32.56
N PHE A 491 -22.24 19.19 -33.75
CA PHE A 491 -23.58 18.98 -34.31
C PHE A 491 -24.36 17.91 -33.54
N ALA A 492 -23.74 16.81 -33.18
CA ALA A 492 -24.36 15.75 -32.41
C ALA A 492 -24.74 16.23 -31.00
N ILE A 493 -23.89 17.01 -30.37
CA ILE A 493 -24.13 17.62 -29.07
C ILE A 493 -25.28 18.64 -29.17
N SER A 494 -25.26 19.55 -30.16
CA SER A 494 -26.27 20.57 -30.37
C SER A 494 -27.66 19.97 -30.64
N ARG A 495 -27.73 18.92 -31.47
CA ARG A 495 -28.96 18.15 -31.73
C ARG A 495 -29.54 17.58 -30.41
N LYS A 496 -28.73 17.02 -29.62
CA LYS A 496 -29.16 16.38 -28.35
C LYS A 496 -29.55 17.38 -27.25
N LEU A 497 -28.96 18.58 -27.32
CA LEU A 497 -29.33 19.70 -26.46
C LEU A 497 -30.60 20.39 -26.90
N GLY A 498 -31.18 19.98 -28.05
CA GLY A 498 -32.46 20.46 -28.53
C GLY A 498 -32.39 21.63 -29.55
N LEU A 499 -31.24 21.85 -30.17
CA LEU A 499 -31.15 22.80 -31.29
C LEU A 499 -31.92 22.24 -32.51
N ASP A 500 -32.75 23.08 -33.12
CA ASP A 500 -33.57 22.69 -34.28
C ASP A 500 -32.76 22.15 -35.42
N GLU A 501 -33.24 21.04 -36.02
CA GLU A 501 -32.51 20.33 -37.11
C GLU A 501 -32.21 21.22 -38.30
N HIS A 502 -33.15 22.13 -38.68
CA HIS A 502 -32.92 23.05 -39.80
C HIS A 502 -31.72 24.00 -39.59
N ILE A 503 -31.41 24.36 -38.34
CA ILE A 503 -30.26 25.20 -37.99
C ILE A 503 -28.96 24.35 -38.14
N ILE A 504 -29.02 23.08 -37.69
CA ILE A 504 -27.89 22.17 -37.78
C ILE A 504 -27.59 21.83 -39.24
N GLU A 505 -28.61 21.55 -40.06
CA GLU A 505 -28.48 21.31 -41.48
C GLU A 505 -27.90 22.55 -42.21
N GLY A 506 -28.44 23.75 -41.90
CA GLY A 506 -27.91 25.00 -42.46
C GLY A 506 -26.46 25.28 -42.07
N ALA A 507 -26.03 24.89 -40.87
CA ALA A 507 -24.65 25.00 -40.43
C ALA A 507 -23.76 23.94 -41.14
N ALA A 508 -24.26 22.71 -41.29
CA ALA A 508 -23.55 21.66 -42.02
C ALA A 508 -23.31 21.98 -43.50
N ASP A 509 -24.21 22.74 -44.13
CA ASP A 509 -24.05 23.17 -45.51
C ASP A 509 -22.98 24.25 -45.71
N GLN A 510 -22.58 24.94 -44.66
CA GLN A 510 -21.46 25.91 -44.67
C GLN A 510 -20.08 25.26 -44.57
N ILE A 511 -20.01 23.96 -44.31
CA ILE A 511 -18.73 23.23 -44.19
C ILE A 511 -18.35 22.67 -45.55
N ASP A 512 -17.09 22.85 -45.97
CA ASP A 512 -16.54 22.31 -47.20
C ASP A 512 -16.67 20.78 -47.25
N GLU A 513 -16.97 20.27 -48.45
CA GLU A 513 -17.22 18.83 -48.69
C GLU A 513 -15.98 17.97 -48.36
N SER A 514 -14.76 18.47 -48.59
CA SER A 514 -13.50 17.82 -48.23
C SER A 514 -13.33 17.62 -46.73
N VAL A 515 -13.85 18.54 -45.92
CA VAL A 515 -13.82 18.43 -44.46
C VAL A 515 -14.84 17.38 -43.95
N LYS A 516 -16.03 17.31 -44.62
CA LYS A 516 -17.05 16.30 -44.29
C LYS A 516 -16.57 14.88 -44.60
N ASP A 517 -15.93 14.66 -45.74
CA ASP A 517 -15.36 13.36 -46.11
C ASP A 517 -14.27 12.92 -45.14
N PHE A 518 -13.39 13.85 -44.76
CA PHE A 518 -12.35 13.59 -43.76
C PHE A 518 -12.92 13.19 -42.39
N GLU A 519 -13.90 13.93 -41.87
CA GLU A 519 -14.56 13.61 -40.60
C GLU A 519 -15.30 12.24 -40.62
N THR A 520 -15.82 11.84 -41.81
CA THR A 520 -16.47 10.53 -41.98
C THR A 520 -15.45 9.39 -41.93
N ILE A 521 -14.29 9.52 -42.58
CA ILE A 521 -13.19 8.56 -42.52
C ILE A 521 -12.66 8.43 -41.09
N LEU A 522 -12.52 9.55 -40.37
CA LEU A 522 -12.11 9.55 -38.96
C LEU A 522 -13.10 8.79 -38.06
N ALA A 523 -14.41 8.95 -38.33
CA ALA A 523 -15.45 8.24 -37.55
C ALA A 523 -15.37 6.71 -37.70
N ASP A 524 -15.11 6.24 -38.94
CA ASP A 524 -14.95 4.81 -39.20
C ASP A 524 -13.67 4.25 -38.61
N LEU A 525 -12.57 5.00 -38.64
CA LEU A 525 -11.29 4.65 -38.00
C LEU A 525 -11.42 4.54 -36.47
N GLU A 526 -12.07 5.52 -35.84
CA GLU A 526 -12.33 5.53 -34.40
C GLU A 526 -13.14 4.30 -33.99
N LYS A 527 -14.22 3.99 -34.71
CA LYS A 527 -15.06 2.82 -34.42
C LYS A 527 -14.31 1.50 -34.57
N SER A 528 -13.50 1.37 -35.64
CA SER A 528 -12.68 0.18 -35.86
C SER A 528 -11.68 -0.03 -34.72
N LYS A 529 -11.01 1.03 -34.26
CA LYS A 529 -10.02 0.95 -33.19
C LYS A 529 -10.64 0.68 -31.84
N GLN A 530 -11.78 1.30 -31.51
CA GLN A 530 -12.54 0.98 -30.31
C GLN A 530 -12.89 -0.52 -30.23
N THR A 531 -13.26 -1.10 -31.39
CA THR A 531 -13.52 -2.54 -31.47
C THR A 531 -12.26 -3.36 -31.19
N ILE A 532 -11.13 -2.98 -31.80
CA ILE A 532 -9.83 -3.64 -31.62
C ILE A 532 -9.35 -3.54 -30.16
N GLU A 533 -9.46 -2.38 -29.53
CA GLU A 533 -9.05 -2.18 -28.15
C GLU A 533 -9.89 -3.02 -27.19
N LYS A 534 -11.21 -3.08 -27.42
CA LYS A 534 -12.13 -3.92 -26.63
C LYS A 534 -11.80 -5.40 -26.76
N GLU A 535 -11.52 -5.87 -27.98
CA GLU A 535 -11.10 -7.25 -28.22
C GLU A 535 -9.74 -7.55 -27.56
N GLN A 536 -8.81 -6.60 -27.55
CA GLN A 536 -7.54 -6.74 -26.85
C GLN A 536 -7.69 -6.81 -25.32
N GLU A 537 -8.59 -6.03 -24.73
CA GLU A 537 -8.92 -6.12 -23.30
C GLU A 537 -9.48 -7.50 -22.96
N GLU A 538 -10.43 -8.01 -23.74
CA GLU A 538 -10.98 -9.36 -23.58
C GLU A 538 -9.90 -10.46 -23.71
N ILE A 539 -8.99 -10.32 -24.65
CA ILE A 539 -7.85 -11.25 -24.81
C ILE A 539 -6.92 -11.21 -23.58
N LEU A 540 -6.69 -10.06 -23.01
CA LEU A 540 -5.88 -9.93 -21.79
C LEU A 540 -6.55 -10.57 -20.58
N GLU A 541 -7.86 -10.42 -20.43
CA GLU A 541 -8.63 -11.11 -19.39
C GLU A 541 -8.59 -12.63 -19.56
N TYR A 542 -8.82 -13.13 -20.76
CA TYR A 542 -8.71 -14.55 -21.06
C TYR A 542 -7.30 -15.11 -20.80
N ARG A 543 -6.25 -14.34 -21.10
CA ARG A 543 -4.87 -14.74 -20.77
C ARG A 543 -4.66 -14.88 -19.26
N LYS A 544 -5.15 -13.94 -18.45
CA LYS A 544 -5.08 -14.00 -16.98
C LYS A 544 -5.85 -15.23 -16.46
N GLU A 545 -7.04 -15.48 -16.99
CA GLU A 545 -7.83 -16.65 -16.60
C GLU A 545 -7.13 -17.96 -16.97
N ILE A 546 -6.56 -18.06 -18.17
CA ILE A 546 -5.76 -19.21 -18.60
C ILE A 546 -4.54 -19.42 -17.68
N GLU A 547 -3.87 -18.36 -17.27
CA GLU A 547 -2.70 -18.46 -16.38
C GLU A 547 -3.10 -18.95 -14.98
N THR A 548 -4.20 -18.45 -14.42
CA THR A 548 -4.74 -18.92 -13.13
C THR A 548 -5.18 -20.38 -13.20
N LEU A 549 -5.85 -20.78 -14.28
CA LEU A 549 -6.23 -22.17 -14.53
C LEU A 549 -5.01 -23.09 -14.69
N ARG A 550 -3.96 -22.65 -15.39
CA ARG A 550 -2.70 -23.40 -15.51
C ARG A 550 -2.02 -23.60 -14.15
N LYS A 551 -1.96 -22.56 -13.32
CA LYS A 551 -1.40 -22.66 -11.94
C LYS A 551 -2.22 -23.65 -11.10
N SER A 552 -3.55 -23.58 -11.17
CA SER A 552 -4.43 -24.51 -10.43
C SER A 552 -4.32 -25.96 -10.89
N LEU A 553 -4.19 -26.18 -12.21
CA LEU A 553 -3.98 -27.51 -12.78
C LEU A 553 -2.62 -28.08 -12.37
N LYS A 554 -1.55 -27.27 -12.41
CA LYS A 554 -0.21 -27.70 -11.97
C LYS A 554 -0.24 -28.10 -10.49
N SER A 555 -0.82 -27.28 -9.63
CA SER A 555 -0.98 -27.59 -8.20
C SER A 555 -1.78 -28.88 -7.96
N ARG A 556 -2.88 -29.11 -8.72
CA ARG A 556 -3.64 -30.37 -8.64
C ARG A 556 -2.81 -31.56 -9.10
N GLN A 557 -2.03 -31.41 -10.17
CA GLN A 557 -1.17 -32.46 -10.69
C GLN A 557 -0.06 -32.84 -9.68
N ASP A 558 0.56 -31.85 -9.06
CA ASP A 558 1.57 -32.04 -8.02
C ASP A 558 0.98 -32.75 -6.79
N ASN A 559 -0.20 -32.33 -6.33
CA ASN A 559 -0.93 -32.99 -5.24
C ASN A 559 -1.31 -34.45 -5.55
N ILE A 560 -1.69 -34.76 -6.80
CA ILE A 560 -2.00 -36.14 -7.22
C ILE A 560 -0.72 -36.97 -7.22
N LYS A 561 0.39 -36.40 -7.70
CA LYS A 561 1.70 -37.07 -7.72
C LYS A 561 2.17 -37.37 -6.30
N GLU A 562 2.07 -36.40 -5.39
CA GLU A 562 2.44 -36.57 -3.99
C GLU A 562 1.60 -37.65 -3.28
N LYS A 563 0.27 -37.63 -3.49
CA LYS A 563 -0.63 -38.68 -2.97
C LYS A 563 -0.31 -40.05 -3.51
N ARG A 564 0.02 -40.14 -4.81
CA ARG A 564 0.42 -41.42 -5.44
C ARG A 564 1.73 -41.92 -4.84
N ASP A 565 2.73 -41.03 -4.69
CA ASP A 565 4.05 -41.40 -4.17
C ASP A 565 3.99 -41.75 -2.66
N LYS A 566 3.06 -41.15 -1.92
CA LYS A 566 2.73 -41.55 -0.55
C LYS A 566 2.09 -42.95 -0.50
N MET A 567 1.05 -43.18 -1.31
CA MET A 567 0.43 -44.51 -1.41
C MET A 567 1.42 -45.63 -1.78
N LEU A 568 2.35 -45.32 -2.70
CA LEU A 568 3.40 -46.28 -3.08
C LEU A 568 4.39 -46.55 -1.96
N ARG A 569 4.72 -45.55 -1.15
CA ARG A 569 5.56 -45.74 0.03
C ARG A 569 4.87 -46.57 1.09
N ASP A 570 3.63 -46.23 1.42
CA ASP A 570 2.83 -46.92 2.41
C ASP A 570 2.62 -48.42 2.01
N ALA A 571 2.34 -48.69 0.70
CA ALA A 571 2.20 -50.03 0.18
C ALA A 571 3.52 -50.84 0.21
N ARG A 572 4.68 -50.20 -0.02
CA ARG A 572 5.99 -50.85 0.09
C ARG A 572 6.33 -51.20 1.54
N GLU A 573 6.01 -50.31 2.45
CA GLU A 573 6.21 -50.52 3.89
C GLU A 573 5.34 -51.64 4.41
N GLU A 574 4.05 -51.71 4.02
CA GLU A 574 3.14 -52.79 4.34
C GLU A 574 3.61 -54.13 3.76
N ALA A 575 4.07 -54.16 2.50
CA ALA A 575 4.64 -55.36 1.89
C ALA A 575 5.91 -55.82 2.61
N HIS A 576 6.78 -54.89 3.02
CA HIS A 576 7.97 -55.20 3.77
C HIS A 576 7.69 -55.81 5.14
N ASN A 577 6.70 -55.27 5.85
CA ASN A 577 6.25 -55.79 7.13
C ASN A 577 5.67 -57.21 7.00
N ILE A 578 4.86 -57.46 5.98
CA ILE A 578 4.31 -58.81 5.70
C ILE A 578 5.45 -59.85 5.38
N ILE A 579 6.43 -59.41 4.58
CA ILE A 579 7.57 -60.30 4.27
C ILE A 579 8.44 -60.56 5.54
N SER A 580 8.61 -59.56 6.38
CA SER A 580 9.36 -59.70 7.62
C SER A 580 8.67 -60.63 8.60
N GLU A 581 7.36 -60.51 8.76
CA GLU A 581 6.55 -61.40 9.56
C GLU A 581 6.51 -62.85 9.06
N ALA A 582 6.43 -63.04 7.71
CA ALA A 582 6.52 -64.34 7.08
C ALA A 582 7.87 -65.00 7.31
N LYS A 583 8.96 -64.22 7.28
CA LYS A 583 10.32 -64.67 7.55
C LYS A 583 10.50 -65.10 9.01
N GLU A 584 10.00 -64.34 9.97
CA GLU A 584 10.02 -64.70 11.40
C GLU A 584 9.27 -65.99 11.68
N ILE A 585 8.09 -66.17 11.04
CA ILE A 585 7.30 -67.39 11.14
C ILE A 585 8.07 -68.58 10.55
N ALA A 586 8.71 -68.41 9.39
CA ALA A 586 9.51 -69.45 8.76
C ALA A 586 10.72 -69.83 9.64
N ASP A 587 11.46 -68.88 10.15
CA ASP A 587 12.61 -69.08 11.00
C ASP A 587 12.25 -69.75 12.34
N SER A 588 11.13 -69.36 12.96
CA SER A 588 10.62 -69.99 14.19
C SER A 588 10.25 -71.46 13.93
N THR A 589 9.56 -71.69 12.82
CA THR A 589 9.11 -73.05 12.41
C THR A 589 10.28 -73.97 12.13
N ILE A 590 11.32 -73.48 11.42
CA ILE A 590 12.57 -74.22 11.15
C ILE A 590 13.30 -74.52 12.46
N ARG A 591 13.34 -73.59 13.41
CA ARG A 591 13.96 -73.84 14.75
C ARG A 591 13.21 -74.94 15.51
N GLU A 592 11.90 -74.90 15.54
CA GLU A 592 11.08 -75.93 16.20
C GLU A 592 11.19 -77.28 15.51
N TYR A 593 11.18 -77.32 14.17
CA TYR A 593 11.41 -78.54 13.38
C TYR A 593 12.75 -79.17 13.68
N ASN A 594 13.84 -78.37 13.76
CA ASN A 594 15.16 -78.85 14.08
C ASN A 594 15.31 -79.33 15.53
N LYS A 595 14.55 -78.74 16.49
CA LYS A 595 14.45 -79.24 17.85
C LYS A 595 13.76 -80.60 17.92
N LEU A 596 12.66 -80.77 17.21
CA LEU A 596 11.94 -82.04 17.15
C LEU A 596 12.71 -83.17 16.43
N LYS A 597 13.49 -82.83 15.37
CA LYS A 597 14.38 -83.76 14.66
C LYS A 597 15.52 -84.29 15.55
N LYS A 598 15.99 -83.52 16.51
CA LYS A 598 17.04 -83.93 17.48
C LYS A 598 16.47 -84.82 18.58
N GLN A 599 15.16 -84.89 18.76
CA GLN A 599 14.49 -85.74 19.79
C GLN A 599 13.92 -87.06 19.23
N ASN A 600 14.47 -87.60 18.16
CA ASN A 600 14.00 -88.75 17.39
C ASN A 600 14.09 -90.09 18.15
N LYS A 601 13.14 -90.32 19.13
CA LYS A 601 12.83 -91.64 19.73
C LYS A 601 11.47 -91.72 20.39
N ASN A 602 10.46 -90.91 20.04
CA ASN A 602 9.14 -90.96 20.65
C ASN A 602 7.99 -90.96 19.59
N PRO A 603 6.98 -91.85 19.68
CA PRO A 603 5.83 -91.94 18.75
C PRO A 603 4.98 -90.62 18.72
N ASP A 604 5.05 -89.78 19.75
CA ASP A 604 4.33 -88.49 19.80
C ASP A 604 4.93 -87.38 18.94
N ALA A 605 6.12 -87.55 18.36
CA ALA A 605 6.76 -86.58 17.51
C ALA A 605 6.05 -86.40 16.16
N ASN A 606 5.44 -87.43 15.63
CA ASN A 606 4.68 -87.38 14.39
C ASN A 606 3.31 -86.62 14.54
N LYS A 607 2.64 -86.77 15.69
CA LYS A 607 1.43 -85.98 15.97
C LYS A 607 1.76 -84.50 16.19
N LYS A 608 2.88 -84.12 16.81
CA LYS A 608 3.33 -82.76 17.00
C LYS A 608 3.74 -82.13 15.66
N MET A 609 4.35 -82.89 14.72
CA MET A 609 4.69 -82.44 13.37
C MET A 609 3.43 -82.17 12.52
N GLU A 610 2.41 -83.00 12.66
CA GLU A 610 1.13 -82.75 11.93
C GLU A 610 0.38 -81.53 12.48
N HIS A 611 0.42 -81.31 13.79
CA HIS A 611 -0.12 -80.08 14.40
C HIS A 611 0.61 -78.85 13.96
N MET A 612 1.95 -78.85 13.88
CA MET A 612 2.74 -77.72 13.35
C MET A 612 2.48 -77.45 11.88
N ARG A 613 2.28 -78.49 11.04
CA ARG A 613 1.87 -78.29 9.63
C ARG A 613 0.49 -77.65 9.52
N SER A 614 -0.41 -78.03 10.38
CA SER A 614 -1.78 -77.47 10.42
C SER A 614 -1.74 -76.01 10.88
N ASP A 615 -0.93 -75.69 11.91
CA ASP A 615 -0.76 -74.32 12.41
C ASP A 615 -0.08 -73.41 11.38
N LEU A 616 0.94 -73.93 10.68
CA LEU A 616 1.63 -73.23 9.59
C LEU A 616 0.68 -72.91 8.43
N ARG A 617 -0.16 -73.86 8.03
CA ARG A 617 -1.22 -73.65 7.04
C ARG A 617 -2.23 -72.59 7.50
N GLY A 618 -2.65 -72.66 8.76
CA GLY A 618 -3.56 -71.65 9.34
C GLY A 618 -2.98 -70.24 9.36
N ARG A 619 -1.67 -70.10 9.65
CA ARG A 619 -0.97 -68.80 9.64
C ARG A 619 -0.72 -68.31 8.22
N MET A 620 -0.35 -69.18 7.26
CA MET A 620 -0.24 -68.83 5.84
C MET A 620 -1.55 -68.36 5.24
N THR A 621 -2.66 -69.05 5.53
CA THR A 621 -4.01 -68.68 5.05
C THR A 621 -4.45 -67.32 5.65
N LYS A 622 -4.00 -67.00 6.86
CA LYS A 622 -4.25 -65.70 7.49
C LYS A 622 -3.47 -64.56 6.81
N LEU A 623 -2.18 -64.80 6.45
CA LEU A 623 -1.35 -63.90 5.68
C LEU A 623 -1.83 -63.72 4.23
N GLU A 624 -2.27 -64.79 3.58
CA GLU A 624 -2.92 -64.74 2.26
C GLU A 624 -4.24 -63.98 2.31
N GLY A 625 -4.99 -64.07 3.41
CA GLY A 625 -6.20 -63.27 3.65
C GLY A 625 -5.93 -61.79 3.86
N GLN A 626 -4.78 -61.41 4.40
CA GLN A 626 -4.33 -60.02 4.53
C GLN A 626 -3.82 -59.45 3.22
N MET A 627 -3.20 -60.29 2.35
CA MET A 627 -2.78 -59.88 0.99
C MET A 627 -3.92 -59.78 -0.01
N ALA A 628 -5.07 -60.43 0.24
CA ALA A 628 -6.21 -60.31 -0.62
C ALA A 628 -6.82 -58.92 -0.54
N TYR A 629 -6.55 -58.09 -1.55
CA TYR A 629 -7.15 -56.81 -1.78
C TYR A 629 -8.67 -56.94 -1.70
N LYS A 630 -9.27 -56.48 -0.60
CA LYS A 630 -10.73 -56.33 -0.52
C LYS A 630 -11.14 -55.19 -1.46
N SER A 631 -11.29 -55.49 -2.75
CA SER A 631 -12.06 -54.64 -3.63
C SER A 631 -13.45 -54.54 -3.00
N LYS A 632 -13.81 -53.36 -2.50
CA LYS A 632 -15.22 -53.06 -2.20
C LYS A 632 -15.97 -53.20 -3.51
N LYS A 633 -16.55 -54.35 -3.77
CA LYS A 633 -17.62 -54.49 -4.77
C LYS A 633 -18.71 -53.50 -4.35
N LYS A 634 -18.72 -52.29 -4.94
CA LYS A 634 -19.95 -51.52 -5.00
C LYS A 634 -20.98 -52.41 -5.65
N ASN A 635 -22.04 -52.74 -4.94
CA ASN A 635 -23.20 -53.35 -5.52
C ASN A 635 -23.67 -52.47 -6.68
N LYS A 636 -23.31 -52.81 -7.92
CA LYS A 636 -23.86 -52.17 -9.10
C LYS A 636 -25.35 -52.49 -9.11
N LYS A 637 -26.18 -51.48 -8.88
CA LYS A 637 -27.60 -51.59 -9.19
C LYS A 637 -27.68 -51.89 -10.70
N ARG A 638 -28.15 -53.04 -11.09
CA ARG A 638 -28.48 -53.33 -12.50
C ARG A 638 -29.75 -52.55 -12.83
N HIS A 639 -29.59 -51.56 -13.70
CA HIS A 639 -30.68 -50.79 -14.25
C HIS A 639 -31.32 -51.58 -15.39
N GLU A 640 -32.64 -51.63 -15.44
CA GLU A 640 -33.41 -52.23 -16.53
C GLU A 640 -33.68 -51.22 -17.65
N ALA A 641 -34.04 -51.68 -18.84
CA ALA A 641 -34.24 -50.77 -19.98
C ALA A 641 -35.31 -49.69 -19.73
N ASN A 642 -36.26 -49.95 -18.84
CA ASN A 642 -37.33 -49.01 -18.46
C ASN A 642 -36.87 -47.91 -17.49
N ASP A 643 -35.67 -48.03 -16.92
CA ASP A 643 -35.16 -47.04 -15.97
C ASP A 643 -34.56 -45.80 -16.67
N PHE A 644 -34.27 -45.90 -17.98
CA PHE A 644 -33.63 -44.82 -18.75
C PHE A 644 -34.65 -43.98 -19.50
N HIS A 645 -34.62 -42.69 -19.29
CA HIS A 645 -35.48 -41.71 -19.96
C HIS A 645 -34.64 -40.68 -20.73
N VAL A 646 -35.21 -40.17 -21.82
CA VAL A 646 -34.53 -39.09 -22.58
C VAL A 646 -34.37 -37.85 -21.70
N GLY A 647 -33.13 -37.39 -21.59
CA GLY A 647 -32.75 -36.29 -20.74
C GLY A 647 -32.13 -36.68 -19.38
N ASP A 648 -32.00 -37.98 -19.08
CA ASP A 648 -31.28 -38.46 -17.91
C ASP A 648 -29.77 -38.22 -18.08
N GLU A 649 -29.09 -37.70 -17.04
CA GLU A 649 -27.64 -37.66 -16.99
C GLU A 649 -27.07 -38.99 -16.57
N VAL A 650 -26.20 -39.54 -17.39
CA VAL A 650 -25.58 -40.86 -17.23
C VAL A 650 -24.07 -40.79 -17.28
N TYR A 651 -23.43 -41.69 -16.56
CA TYR A 651 -21.98 -41.88 -16.63
C TYR A 651 -21.67 -43.14 -17.44
N VAL A 652 -20.92 -42.98 -18.53
CA VAL A 652 -20.50 -44.10 -19.39
C VAL A 652 -19.23 -44.71 -18.80
N THR A 653 -19.36 -45.91 -18.22
CA THR A 653 -18.25 -46.58 -17.50
C THR A 653 -17.12 -47.00 -18.42
N SER A 654 -17.41 -47.39 -19.65
CA SER A 654 -16.42 -47.81 -20.67
C SER A 654 -15.57 -46.64 -21.19
N LEU A 655 -16.11 -45.42 -21.21
CA LEU A 655 -15.43 -44.22 -21.69
C LEU A 655 -15.02 -43.27 -20.58
N SER A 656 -15.44 -43.53 -19.34
CA SER A 656 -15.21 -42.64 -18.17
C SER A 656 -15.71 -41.20 -18.39
N LEU A 657 -16.80 -41.00 -19.12
CA LEU A 657 -17.38 -39.71 -19.47
C LEU A 657 -18.83 -39.60 -19.02
N ALA A 658 -19.24 -38.42 -18.63
CA ALA A 658 -20.64 -38.10 -18.37
C ALA A 658 -21.34 -37.67 -19.67
N GLY A 659 -22.61 -38.03 -19.84
CA GLY A 659 -23.40 -37.66 -20.99
C GLY A 659 -24.90 -37.65 -20.68
N THR A 660 -25.70 -37.20 -21.64
CA THR A 660 -27.17 -37.14 -21.52
C THR A 660 -27.80 -38.14 -22.47
N VAL A 661 -28.79 -38.91 -21.99
CA VAL A 661 -29.54 -39.87 -22.80
C VAL A 661 -30.35 -39.15 -23.89
N SER A 662 -30.09 -39.49 -25.16
CA SER A 662 -30.75 -38.87 -26.32
C SER A 662 -31.88 -39.69 -26.90
N THR A 663 -31.88 -41.04 -26.72
CA THR A 663 -32.92 -41.95 -27.21
C THR A 663 -33.23 -42.99 -26.16
N LEU A 664 -34.45 -43.57 -26.20
CA LEU A 664 -34.80 -44.72 -25.39
C LEU A 664 -34.03 -45.98 -25.84
N PRO A 665 -33.74 -46.91 -24.92
CA PRO A 665 -33.06 -48.18 -25.25
C PRO A 665 -33.84 -48.99 -26.30
N ASN A 666 -33.10 -49.57 -27.25
CA ASN A 666 -33.68 -50.51 -28.23
C ASN A 666 -33.85 -51.92 -27.62
N ALA A 667 -34.44 -52.86 -28.39
CA ALA A 667 -34.69 -54.26 -27.95
C ALA A 667 -33.40 -55.04 -27.55
N LYS A 668 -32.19 -54.52 -27.91
CA LYS A 668 -30.88 -55.07 -27.52
C LYS A 668 -30.26 -54.33 -26.32
N GLY A 669 -30.94 -53.33 -25.80
CA GLY A 669 -30.45 -52.52 -24.67
C GLY A 669 -29.44 -51.44 -25.06
N ASP A 670 -29.35 -51.04 -26.34
CA ASP A 670 -28.46 -49.95 -26.78
C ASP A 670 -29.25 -48.65 -26.90
N LEU A 671 -28.64 -47.55 -26.47
CA LEU A 671 -29.20 -46.18 -26.56
C LEU A 671 -28.12 -45.15 -26.92
N TYR A 672 -28.53 -44.03 -27.49
CA TYR A 672 -27.62 -42.95 -27.81
C TYR A 672 -27.43 -42.02 -26.62
N VAL A 673 -26.18 -41.78 -26.28
CA VAL A 673 -25.78 -40.82 -25.24
C VAL A 673 -25.01 -39.63 -25.89
N GLN A 674 -25.44 -38.43 -25.60
CA GLN A 674 -24.77 -37.21 -26.00
C GLN A 674 -23.70 -36.83 -24.97
N MET A 675 -22.43 -36.82 -25.36
CA MET A 675 -21.28 -36.48 -24.54
C MET A 675 -20.60 -35.24 -25.16
N GLY A 676 -21.00 -34.04 -24.71
CA GLY A 676 -20.57 -32.79 -25.34
C GLY A 676 -21.01 -32.71 -26.82
N MET A 677 -20.06 -32.56 -27.74
CA MET A 677 -20.35 -32.56 -29.19
C MET A 677 -20.49 -33.94 -29.83
N MET A 678 -20.14 -35.03 -29.13
CA MET A 678 -20.18 -36.39 -29.67
C MET A 678 -21.43 -37.12 -29.23
N ARG A 679 -22.04 -37.88 -30.13
CA ARG A 679 -23.16 -38.77 -29.90
C ARG A 679 -22.72 -40.21 -30.15
N SER A 680 -22.74 -41.06 -29.12
CA SER A 680 -22.31 -42.45 -29.22
C SER A 680 -23.41 -43.43 -28.83
N LEU A 681 -23.43 -44.59 -29.49
CA LEU A 681 -24.30 -45.70 -29.15
C LEU A 681 -23.65 -46.51 -28.01
N VAL A 682 -24.33 -46.62 -26.87
CA VAL A 682 -23.80 -47.26 -25.66
C VAL A 682 -24.85 -48.23 -25.12
N ASN A 683 -24.41 -49.41 -24.61
CA ASN A 683 -25.29 -50.38 -24.02
C ASN A 683 -25.63 -50.03 -22.56
N ILE A 684 -26.86 -50.30 -22.11
CA ILE A 684 -27.35 -50.03 -20.74
C ILE A 684 -26.47 -50.63 -19.64
N LYS A 685 -25.73 -51.71 -19.94
CA LYS A 685 -24.80 -52.36 -19.00
C LYS A 685 -23.60 -51.51 -18.64
N ASP A 686 -23.25 -50.57 -19.51
CA ASP A 686 -22.11 -49.66 -19.38
C ASP A 686 -22.51 -48.28 -18.87
N LEU A 687 -23.77 -48.11 -18.45
CA LEU A 687 -24.32 -46.84 -18.01
C LEU A 687 -24.69 -46.88 -16.51
N GLU A 688 -24.34 -45.80 -15.80
CA GLU A 688 -24.81 -45.53 -14.45
C GLU A 688 -25.59 -44.23 -14.48
N ILE A 689 -26.86 -44.20 -14.02
CA ILE A 689 -27.67 -42.98 -13.94
C ILE A 689 -27.14 -42.12 -12.81
N THR A 690 -26.72 -40.90 -13.13
CA THR A 690 -26.24 -39.93 -12.16
C THR A 690 -27.34 -39.00 -11.69
N LYS A 691 -28.23 -38.54 -12.60
CA LYS A 691 -29.42 -37.74 -12.27
C LYS A 691 -30.55 -38.07 -13.22
N THR A 692 -31.78 -38.12 -12.72
CA THR A 692 -32.95 -38.33 -13.57
C THR A 692 -33.38 -37.02 -14.25
N ALA A 693 -34.03 -37.11 -15.40
CA ALA A 693 -34.55 -35.95 -16.14
C ALA A 693 -35.49 -35.06 -15.29
N LYS A 694 -36.14 -35.65 -14.28
CA LYS A 694 -36.95 -34.92 -13.28
C LYS A 694 -36.09 -34.11 -12.32
N ASP A 695 -34.94 -34.62 -11.93
CA ASP A 695 -34.01 -33.95 -11.02
C ASP A 695 -33.29 -32.79 -11.74
N VAL A 696 -32.90 -33.01 -12.99
CA VAL A 696 -32.31 -31.96 -13.86
C VAL A 696 -33.28 -30.78 -14.07
N LYS A 697 -34.56 -31.07 -14.34
CA LYS A 697 -35.61 -30.02 -14.46
C LYS A 697 -35.83 -29.26 -13.15
N ARG A 698 -35.79 -29.94 -12.00
CA ARG A 698 -35.90 -29.28 -10.68
C ARG A 698 -34.71 -28.40 -10.35
N GLU A 699 -33.51 -28.81 -10.74
CA GLU A 699 -32.28 -28.04 -10.53
C GLU A 699 -32.25 -26.79 -11.42
N ASN A 700 -32.66 -26.89 -12.68
CA ASN A 700 -32.82 -25.77 -13.61
C ASN A 700 -33.89 -24.77 -13.13
N GLN A 701 -35.03 -25.23 -12.63
CA GLN A 701 -36.04 -24.35 -12.03
C GLN A 701 -35.57 -23.63 -10.75
N ARG A 702 -34.73 -24.30 -9.94
CA ARG A 702 -34.11 -23.65 -8.78
C ARG A 702 -33.05 -22.61 -9.17
N ASN A 703 -32.32 -22.82 -10.25
CA ASN A 703 -31.34 -21.87 -10.79
C ASN A 703 -32.02 -20.69 -11.48
N GLU A 704 -33.13 -20.90 -12.18
CA GLU A 704 -33.95 -19.82 -12.77
C GLU A 704 -34.61 -18.93 -11.69
N SER A 705 -35.05 -19.54 -10.56
CA SER A 705 -35.58 -18.75 -9.43
C SER A 705 -34.50 -17.96 -8.67
N ARG A 706 -33.24 -18.39 -8.70
CA ARG A 706 -32.09 -17.63 -8.14
C ARG A 706 -31.61 -16.52 -9.07
N ASN A 707 -31.84 -16.61 -10.38
CA ASN A 707 -31.42 -15.59 -11.37
C ASN A 707 -32.48 -14.50 -11.62
N ARG A 708 -33.68 -14.58 -11.06
CA ARG A 708 -34.72 -13.51 -11.16
C ARG A 708 -34.40 -12.24 -10.37
N GLY A 709 -33.22 -12.15 -9.75
CA GLY A 709 -32.72 -10.95 -9.04
C GLY A 709 -31.67 -10.11 -9.81
N ARG A 710 -31.30 -10.46 -11.02
CA ARG A 710 -30.38 -9.69 -11.86
C ARG A 710 -30.91 -9.62 -13.28
N THR A 711 -31.68 -8.56 -13.56
CA THR A 711 -32.10 -8.20 -14.92
C THR A 711 -30.90 -7.67 -15.68
N CYS A 712 -30.34 -8.47 -16.57
CA CYS A 712 -29.48 -7.98 -17.65
C CYS A 712 -30.21 -8.30 -18.95
N LEU A 713 -30.65 -7.27 -19.65
CA LEU A 713 -31.27 -7.35 -20.96
C LEU A 713 -30.19 -7.66 -21.99
N LEU A 714 -30.10 -8.91 -22.42
CA LEU A 714 -29.39 -9.29 -23.64
C LEU A 714 -30.34 -9.13 -24.83
N TYR A 715 -30.09 -8.11 -25.63
CA TYR A 715 -30.69 -7.97 -26.96
C TYR A 715 -30.11 -9.04 -27.89
N THR A 716 -30.94 -9.99 -28.30
CA THR A 716 -30.62 -10.88 -29.43
C THR A 716 -31.09 -10.21 -30.72
N SER A 717 -30.16 -9.85 -31.59
CA SER A 717 -30.47 -9.44 -32.98
C SER A 717 -31.05 -10.62 -33.78
N PRO A 718 -32.09 -10.42 -34.59
CA PRO A 718 -32.66 -11.48 -35.41
C PRO A 718 -31.74 -11.86 -36.57
N SER A 719 -31.67 -13.17 -36.84
CA SER A 719 -30.94 -13.79 -37.94
C SER A 719 -31.49 -13.33 -39.31
N PRO A 720 -30.63 -13.20 -40.34
CA PRO A 720 -31.03 -12.73 -41.69
C PRO A 720 -31.90 -13.66 -42.53
N ARG A 721 -32.52 -14.70 -41.94
CA ARG A 721 -33.27 -15.70 -42.70
C ARG A 721 -34.81 -15.58 -42.72
N ASP A 722 -35.37 -14.62 -42.05
CA ASP A 722 -36.84 -14.40 -42.04
C ASP A 722 -37.24 -13.13 -42.78
N ARG A 723 -37.00 -13.11 -44.08
CA ARG A 723 -37.72 -12.26 -45.06
C ARG A 723 -38.18 -13.15 -46.22
N GLY A 724 -39.37 -13.65 -46.05
CA GLY A 724 -40.21 -14.12 -47.15
C GLY A 724 -41.45 -13.25 -47.17
#